data_9269ea714e9dc709b582e78bcd7d7b76
#
_entry.id   9269ea714e9dc709b582e78bcd7d7b76
#
_cell.length_a   1.000
_cell.length_b   1.000
_cell.length_c   1.000
_cell.angle_alpha   90.00
_cell.angle_beta   90.00
_cell.angle_gamma   90.00
#
_symmetry.space_group_name_H-M   'P 1'
#
loop_
_entity.id
_entity.type
_entity.pdbx_description
1 polymer ?
#
loop_
_entity_poly.entity_id
_entity_poly.type
_entity_poly.pdbx_seq_one_letter_code
_entity_poly.pdbx_strand_id
1 'polypeptide(L)'
;VNESAGRGPSARPWRLLAGLLAGVLITAALLLGALRFALALVPEHATRLQHWVEQQTRLRVEFAGIDARLRWFGPEIVLREVRVLDENRAEALFEAREGAVALDLWSLFRTGELVAGRVRLVGPAVTIVRLADGRIRLLGQGERPQDRPPFELERLPAGRVEIEAARVSYRDLKTGRGPWTLEQVQLVLQREHDAVQLNGSGRLPDRLGSSIDFSGWLRGSLDRFADIDARLSIGVDRLVLAGLAEFLPAGATRPTSGEGPVSVVLRVAQGRLDQLRIDADLVDVVADLRPRDIPPIVVVEISRPYREPGASPLSMPLADKAFVDRPATALPREARYATLAGRLRLRRDGDLFTFKGTGLKFRRASDEPIVEPTISGAWRGHPSSAFGLHLYANRIDLGLLWPLVLATSPAGFDRWAGLQPSGEVRELRADLVRERAGSEPRFAVSADLVGVSTAPSGRWPGIAGITATLSGTDERGRIALQADAPSLDWPRMFREPIVLSRATAEMDWRREGRDWVLVAPEIVLSHPQASVQGGFELRLDPGLRSPVLALEAQVERLDAALVSRVLPAGRLKPRTIAWLDRAFPSGQASNGRVAYHGPVRRFPFRNGEGEFVASADVSGVRLDYFDGFAPLAEAAGTIEFRNASLRADVGTGSVGGLRLRGASLAIADLKAPVLEIGAQASGDVAAALAVLQGSPLGPRLGTQFMQVSGTGPADFDLRLELVTGDAASRDYTVRTTLRSATLALPALRAPATGVTGTLEVHNLEVSADALRGSILDGPFELSVRPGPLSREVTASVLLSGRGRAGGAGLPRFIGLPDSIRMTGGAEWQLDGRLERHGAGEPWPVRFEVTSDLRGLEVAAPRPFAKRATEARPTRVVLAIARPGRNEVRIDSGAARALLAFAARDGGRWSLERGAARFDGQPISLPSRPGLHVTGDWPEFDLGEWL
;
A
#
# COMPACT_ATOMS: atom_id res chain seq x y z
N VAL A 1 -32.61 -22.37 116.33
CA VAL A 1 -31.35 -23.02 116.79
C VAL A 1 -30.27 -22.71 115.77
N ASN A 2 -29.32 -22.04 116.27
CA ASN A 2 -27.93 -21.81 115.98
C ASN A 2 -27.58 -20.84 114.90
N GLU A 3 -26.98 -19.81 115.40
CA GLU A 3 -25.94 -18.94 115.05
C GLU A 3 -24.76 -19.57 114.34
N SER A 4 -24.24 -18.94 113.34
CA SER A 4 -22.73 -18.92 113.08
C SER A 4 -22.39 -17.59 112.44
N ALA A 5 -21.60 -16.83 113.15
CA ALA A 5 -20.98 -15.56 112.76
C ALA A 5 -20.07 -15.67 111.57
N GLY A 6 -20.33 -14.89 110.54
CA GLY A 6 -19.46 -14.66 109.36
C GLY A 6 -18.48 -13.51 109.66
N ARG A 7 -17.18 -13.80 109.81
CA ARG A 7 -16.09 -12.80 109.80
C ARG A 7 -15.99 -12.06 108.53
N GLY A 8 -16.17 -10.73 108.55
CA GLY A 8 -15.91 -9.85 107.43
C GLY A 8 -14.45 -9.82 107.03
N PRO A 9 -14.07 -9.66 105.72
CA PRO A 9 -12.70 -9.67 105.25
C PRO A 9 -11.96 -8.44 105.76
N SER A 10 -10.79 -8.65 106.35
CA SER A 10 -9.89 -7.64 106.90
C SER A 10 -9.50 -6.58 105.86
N ALA A 11 -9.88 -5.31 106.14
CA ALA A 11 -9.56 -4.10 105.34
C ALA A 11 -8.07 -3.71 105.37
N ARG A 12 -7.17 -4.57 105.78
CA ARG A 12 -5.73 -4.29 105.93
C ARG A 12 -4.94 -4.21 104.58
N PRO A 13 -5.13 -5.08 103.49
CA PRO A 13 -4.31 -5.01 102.29
C PRO A 13 -4.66 -3.77 101.40
N TRP A 14 -5.91 -3.30 101.37
CA TRP A 14 -6.34 -2.10 100.64
C TRP A 14 -5.76 -0.79 101.20
N ARG A 15 -5.57 -0.69 102.51
CA ARG A 15 -4.96 0.50 103.13
C ARG A 15 -3.45 0.61 102.85
N LEU A 16 -2.79 -0.55 102.80
CA LEU A 16 -1.35 -0.63 102.42
C LEU A 16 -1.17 -0.34 100.95
N LEU A 17 -2.02 -0.88 100.10
CA LEU A 17 -2.03 -0.60 98.69
C LEU A 17 -2.33 0.91 98.39
N ALA A 18 -3.35 1.44 99.06
CA ALA A 18 -3.71 2.87 98.97
C ALA A 18 -2.58 3.80 99.46
N GLY A 19 -1.89 3.38 100.62
CA GLY A 19 -0.73 4.10 101.09
C GLY A 19 0.48 4.06 100.17
N LEU A 20 0.75 2.88 99.58
CA LEU A 20 1.77 2.72 98.54
C LEU A 20 1.46 3.52 97.30
N LEU A 21 0.24 3.50 96.81
CA LEU A 21 -0.23 4.28 95.69
C LEU A 21 -0.15 5.81 95.93
N ALA A 22 -0.57 6.25 97.15
CA ALA A 22 -0.40 7.62 97.57
C ALA A 22 1.06 8.09 97.66
N GLY A 23 1.93 7.19 98.23
CA GLY A 23 3.39 7.41 98.30
C GLY A 23 4.01 7.56 96.90
N VAL A 24 3.67 6.64 96.01
CA VAL A 24 4.08 6.73 94.54
C VAL A 24 3.59 7.98 93.87
N LEU A 25 2.34 8.35 94.09
CA LEU A 25 1.77 9.59 93.53
C LEU A 25 2.42 10.86 94.10
N ILE A 26 2.69 10.90 95.34
CA ILE A 26 3.36 12.07 96.01
C ILE A 26 4.81 12.14 95.49
N THR A 27 5.52 11.02 95.46
CA THR A 27 6.92 10.96 94.94
C THR A 27 6.97 11.35 93.50
N ALA A 28 6.02 10.90 92.68
CA ALA A 28 5.86 11.30 91.31
C ALA A 28 5.56 12.80 91.14
N ALA A 29 4.68 13.34 91.97
CA ALA A 29 4.34 14.76 91.99
C ALA A 29 5.56 15.66 92.38
N LEU A 30 6.34 15.22 93.40
CA LEU A 30 7.54 15.89 93.84
C LEU A 30 8.63 15.84 92.77
N LEU A 31 8.83 14.71 92.10
CA LEU A 31 9.75 14.53 90.99
C LEU A 31 9.34 15.40 89.81
N LEU A 32 8.06 15.41 89.48
CA LEU A 32 7.47 16.28 88.43
C LEU A 32 7.63 17.77 88.77
N GLY A 33 7.45 18.15 90.05
CA GLY A 33 7.68 19.52 90.50
C GLY A 33 9.15 19.94 90.43
N ALA A 34 10.06 19.10 90.91
CA ALA A 34 11.50 19.31 90.83
C ALA A 34 11.99 19.37 89.32
N LEU A 35 11.46 18.50 88.48
CA LEU A 35 11.78 18.53 87.05
C LEU A 35 11.25 19.78 86.39
N ARG A 36 10.03 20.25 86.79
CA ARG A 36 9.46 21.51 86.24
C ARG A 36 10.25 22.73 86.69
N PHE A 37 10.77 22.73 87.94
CA PHE A 37 11.65 23.78 88.44
C PHE A 37 13.00 23.75 87.69
N ALA A 38 13.62 22.58 87.56
CA ALA A 38 14.89 22.46 86.79
C ALA A 38 14.75 22.94 85.33
N LEU A 39 13.60 22.67 84.70
CA LEU A 39 13.32 23.14 83.32
C LEU A 39 13.18 24.64 83.21
N ALA A 40 12.70 25.32 84.30
CA ALA A 40 12.61 26.76 84.29
C ALA A 40 13.99 27.44 84.38
N LEU A 41 15.07 26.79 84.78
CA LEU A 41 16.45 27.28 84.84
C LEU A 41 17.20 27.01 83.50
N VAL A 42 16.66 26.28 82.55
CA VAL A 42 17.28 25.95 81.26
C VAL A 42 17.72 27.21 80.48
N PRO A 43 16.95 28.27 80.38
CA PRO A 43 17.39 29.47 79.64
C PRO A 43 18.64 30.15 80.23
N GLU A 44 18.86 30.04 81.49
CA GLU A 44 20.04 30.64 82.16
C GLU A 44 21.34 29.85 81.84
N HIS A 45 21.27 28.67 81.42
CA HIS A 45 22.37 27.75 81.07
C HIS A 45 22.51 27.44 79.57
N ALA A 46 22.05 28.35 78.75
CA ALA A 46 21.97 28.18 77.27
C ALA A 46 23.30 27.74 76.63
N THR A 47 24.45 28.35 77.04
CA THR A 47 25.78 28.05 76.52
C THR A 47 26.27 26.59 76.84
N ARG A 48 25.97 26.12 78.04
CA ARG A 48 26.34 24.74 78.41
C ARG A 48 25.51 23.71 77.62
N LEU A 49 24.23 23.98 77.40
CA LEU A 49 23.35 23.16 76.63
C LEU A 49 23.67 23.19 75.12
N GLN A 50 24.12 24.32 74.61
CA GLN A 50 24.63 24.42 73.25
C GLN A 50 25.84 23.48 73.07
N HIS A 51 26.84 23.56 73.95
CA HIS A 51 27.99 22.67 73.86
C HIS A 51 27.59 21.18 74.01
N TRP A 52 26.64 20.86 74.86
CA TRP A 52 26.12 19.50 74.97
C TRP A 52 25.43 19.02 73.67
N VAL A 53 24.58 19.86 73.05
CA VAL A 53 23.93 19.55 71.73
C VAL A 53 24.99 19.38 70.63
N GLU A 54 25.99 20.25 70.63
CA GLU A 54 27.12 20.15 69.69
C GLU A 54 27.93 18.87 69.85
N GLN A 55 28.19 18.45 71.12
CA GLN A 55 28.88 17.21 71.41
C GLN A 55 28.08 15.98 71.01
N GLN A 56 26.76 16.01 71.21
CA GLN A 56 25.86 14.90 70.83
C GLN A 56 25.61 14.79 69.32
N THR A 57 25.50 15.93 68.64
CA THR A 57 25.18 15.98 67.21
C THR A 57 26.43 16.18 66.32
N ARG A 58 27.55 16.55 66.87
CA ARG A 58 28.78 16.98 66.17
C ARG A 58 28.53 18.04 65.11
N LEU A 59 27.49 18.86 65.32
CA LEU A 59 27.10 19.95 64.45
C LEU A 59 27.11 21.23 65.30
N ARG A 60 27.64 22.30 64.75
CA ARG A 60 27.56 23.63 65.39
C ARG A 60 26.14 24.17 65.21
N VAL A 61 25.50 24.48 66.32
CA VAL A 61 24.11 24.92 66.36
C VAL A 61 24.03 26.33 66.92
N GLU A 62 23.52 27.27 66.15
CA GLU A 62 23.18 28.62 66.60
C GLU A 62 21.65 28.76 66.75
N PHE A 63 21.18 29.49 67.75
CA PHE A 63 19.76 29.71 67.98
C PHE A 63 19.50 31.08 68.60
N ALA A 64 18.37 31.70 68.31
CA ALA A 64 17.99 33.01 68.86
C ALA A 64 17.35 32.90 70.26
N GLY A 65 16.80 31.78 70.61
CA GLY A 65 16.17 31.58 71.93
C GLY A 65 16.10 30.10 72.34
N ILE A 66 16.11 29.85 73.66
CA ILE A 66 15.93 28.53 74.21
C ILE A 66 14.76 28.55 75.19
N ASP A 67 13.97 27.49 75.19
CA ASP A 67 12.81 27.26 76.06
C ASP A 67 12.82 25.80 76.48
N ALA A 68 12.18 25.46 77.62
CA ALA A 68 12.05 24.11 78.06
C ALA A 68 10.60 23.81 78.40
N ARG A 69 10.10 22.67 77.87
CA ARG A 69 8.69 22.28 78.05
C ARG A 69 8.64 20.85 78.61
N LEU A 70 7.74 20.60 79.58
CA LEU A 70 7.45 19.27 80.05
C LEU A 70 6.25 18.71 79.30
N ARG A 71 6.49 17.69 78.52
CA ARG A 71 5.39 16.92 77.86
C ARG A 71 5.11 15.61 78.57
N TRP A 72 4.04 14.94 78.27
CA TRP A 72 3.64 13.66 78.89
C TRP A 72 4.68 12.56 78.76
N PHE A 73 5.60 12.64 77.79
CA PHE A 73 6.68 11.67 77.52
C PHE A 73 8.04 12.13 78.03
N GLY A 74 8.14 13.27 78.70
CA GLY A 74 9.41 13.74 79.28
C GLY A 74 9.70 15.24 78.97
N PRO A 75 10.83 15.74 79.50
CA PRO A 75 11.29 17.10 79.25
C PRO A 75 11.75 17.27 77.83
N GLU A 76 11.37 18.39 77.19
CA GLU A 76 11.76 18.76 75.84
C GLU A 76 12.44 20.17 75.90
N ILE A 77 13.66 20.28 75.37
CA ILE A 77 14.37 21.53 75.18
C ILE A 77 14.01 22.06 73.80
N VAL A 78 13.53 23.28 73.67
CA VAL A 78 13.09 23.87 72.44
C VAL A 78 14.01 25.05 72.13
N LEU A 79 14.62 25.00 70.94
CA LEU A 79 15.47 26.05 70.37
C LEU A 79 14.66 26.78 69.28
N ARG A 80 14.68 28.10 69.31
CA ARG A 80 13.96 28.94 68.28
C ARG A 80 14.98 29.50 67.30
N GLU A 81 14.54 29.57 66.03
CA GLU A 81 15.36 30.09 64.92
C GLU A 81 16.71 29.38 64.82
N VAL A 82 16.68 28.07 64.73
CA VAL A 82 17.87 27.20 64.72
C VAL A 82 18.56 27.31 63.38
N ARG A 83 19.87 27.59 63.44
CA ARG A 83 20.80 27.46 62.33
C ARG A 83 21.80 26.38 62.64
N VAL A 84 21.85 25.38 61.79
CA VAL A 84 22.83 24.33 61.86
C VAL A 84 23.97 24.64 60.91
N LEU A 85 25.16 24.85 61.46
CA LEU A 85 26.35 25.22 60.69
C LEU A 85 27.26 23.99 60.47
N ASP A 86 28.05 24.03 59.42
CA ASP A 86 29.14 23.09 59.23
C ASP A 86 30.33 23.46 60.17
N GLU A 87 31.00 22.44 60.75
CA GLU A 87 32.08 22.56 61.74
C GLU A 87 33.23 23.54 61.32
N ASN A 88 33.46 23.71 60.02
CA ASN A 88 34.53 24.45 59.38
C ASN A 88 34.14 25.75 58.63
N ARG A 89 32.86 26.17 58.60
CA ARG A 89 32.39 27.32 57.85
C ARG A 89 31.25 28.05 58.55
N ALA A 90 31.16 29.36 58.27
CA ALA A 90 30.06 30.21 58.72
C ALA A 90 28.73 30.03 57.94
N GLU A 91 28.65 29.04 57.05
CA GLU A 91 27.46 28.81 56.22
C GLU A 91 26.53 27.78 56.86
N ALA A 92 25.23 28.10 56.93
CA ALA A 92 24.22 27.21 57.48
C ALA A 92 23.96 26.03 56.51
N LEU A 93 24.02 24.82 57.03
CA LEU A 93 23.60 23.57 56.39
C LEU A 93 22.08 23.59 56.15
N PHE A 94 21.34 24.05 57.11
CA PHE A 94 19.92 24.36 57.05
C PHE A 94 19.48 25.27 58.18
N GLU A 95 18.35 25.92 58.01
CA GLU A 95 17.67 26.74 58.98
C GLU A 95 16.31 26.15 59.32
N ALA A 96 15.94 26.16 60.60
CA ALA A 96 14.64 25.70 61.06
C ALA A 96 14.00 26.71 62.04
N ARG A 97 12.70 26.84 61.93
CA ARG A 97 11.95 27.74 62.84
C ARG A 97 12.01 27.33 64.28
N GLU A 98 11.96 26.03 64.53
CA GLU A 98 12.06 25.44 65.89
C GLU A 98 12.81 24.12 65.80
N GLY A 99 13.72 23.90 66.72
CA GLY A 99 14.37 22.62 66.98
C GLY A 99 14.06 22.18 68.42
N ALA A 100 13.56 20.97 68.60
CA ALA A 100 13.24 20.48 69.93
C ALA A 100 13.97 19.14 70.20
N VAL A 101 14.55 19.00 71.36
CA VAL A 101 15.23 17.77 71.78
C VAL A 101 14.53 17.26 73.06
N ALA A 102 13.86 16.14 72.96
CA ALA A 102 13.27 15.44 74.10
C ALA A 102 14.30 14.49 74.73
N LEU A 103 14.44 14.60 76.07
CA LEU A 103 15.40 13.84 76.83
C LEU A 103 14.78 12.49 77.23
N ASP A 104 15.52 11.38 77.08
CA ASP A 104 15.12 10.07 77.55
C ASP A 104 15.45 9.86 79.03
N LEU A 105 14.48 10.13 79.88
CA LEU A 105 14.62 9.97 81.35
C LEU A 105 14.80 8.50 81.75
N TRP A 106 14.32 7.53 80.93
CA TRP A 106 14.49 6.13 81.23
C TRP A 106 15.96 5.70 81.01
N SER A 107 16.59 6.19 79.99
CA SER A 107 18.01 5.98 79.72
C SER A 107 18.88 6.60 80.84
N LEU A 108 18.55 7.85 81.25
CA LEU A 108 19.22 8.53 82.35
C LEU A 108 19.13 7.71 83.66
N PHE A 109 17.94 7.14 83.96
CA PHE A 109 17.75 6.30 85.19
C PHE A 109 18.50 4.97 85.14
N ARG A 110 18.63 4.41 83.92
CA ARG A 110 19.26 3.03 83.81
C ARG A 110 20.75 3.12 83.52
N THR A 111 21.31 4.06 82.84
CA THR A 111 22.72 4.15 82.43
C THR A 111 23.44 5.37 83.02
N GLY A 112 22.71 6.32 83.67
CA GLY A 112 23.27 7.59 84.12
C GLY A 112 23.63 8.57 83.11
N GLU A 113 23.36 8.28 81.82
CA GLU A 113 23.69 9.18 80.67
C GLU A 113 22.45 9.87 80.16
N LEU A 114 22.60 11.18 79.84
CA LEU A 114 21.55 11.96 79.24
C LEU A 114 21.57 11.75 77.74
N VAL A 115 20.61 11.01 77.22
CA VAL A 115 20.50 10.68 75.79
C VAL A 115 19.30 11.40 75.19
N ALA A 116 19.49 11.94 73.99
CA ALA A 116 18.40 12.53 73.18
C ALA A 116 17.51 11.39 72.65
N GLY A 117 16.31 11.27 73.22
CA GLY A 117 15.32 10.24 72.81
C GLY A 117 14.55 10.60 71.55
N ARG A 118 14.30 11.88 71.36
CA ARG A 118 13.59 12.43 70.18
C ARG A 118 14.14 13.78 69.84
N VAL A 119 14.41 14.01 68.54
CA VAL A 119 14.74 15.30 67.96
C VAL A 119 13.65 15.73 67.02
N ARG A 120 13.07 16.90 67.17
CA ARG A 120 12.03 17.45 66.32
C ARG A 120 12.50 18.76 65.69
N LEU A 121 12.36 18.87 64.40
CA LEU A 121 12.70 20.10 63.63
C LEU A 121 11.42 20.58 62.92
N VAL A 122 11.08 21.85 63.16
CA VAL A 122 9.88 22.47 62.53
C VAL A 122 10.28 23.50 61.51
N GLY A 123 9.78 23.30 60.30
CA GLY A 123 10.00 24.23 59.19
C GLY A 123 11.43 24.32 58.65
N PRO A 124 12.26 23.22 58.67
CA PRO A 124 13.58 23.32 58.09
C PRO A 124 13.52 23.47 56.56
N ALA A 125 14.42 24.31 56.00
CA ALA A 125 14.64 24.46 54.58
C ALA A 125 15.96 23.78 54.18
N VAL A 126 15.86 22.74 53.39
CA VAL A 126 16.98 21.89 52.97
C VAL A 126 17.11 21.92 51.45
N THR A 127 18.31 22.19 50.91
CA THR A 127 18.56 22.10 49.46
C THR A 127 19.52 20.94 49.16
N ILE A 128 19.05 20.01 48.36
CA ILE A 128 19.84 18.89 47.87
C ILE A 128 20.35 19.22 46.47
N VAL A 129 21.61 19.06 46.20
CA VAL A 129 22.26 19.39 44.95
C VAL A 129 22.94 18.14 44.38
N ARG A 130 22.61 17.77 43.15
CA ARG A 130 23.38 16.77 42.38
C ARG A 130 24.45 17.52 41.58
N LEU A 131 25.71 17.21 41.88
CA LEU A 131 26.88 17.83 41.21
C LEU A 131 27.08 17.27 39.78
N ALA A 132 27.93 17.95 38.99
CA ALA A 132 28.26 17.52 37.61
C ALA A 132 28.88 16.10 37.55
N ASP A 133 29.63 15.68 38.59
CA ASP A 133 30.18 14.33 38.72
C ASP A 133 29.15 13.28 39.13
N GLY A 134 27.89 13.69 39.38
CA GLY A 134 26.77 12.80 39.76
C GLY A 134 26.61 12.56 41.25
N ARG A 135 27.54 13.08 42.13
CA ARG A 135 27.41 12.99 43.57
C ARG A 135 26.31 13.91 44.12
N ILE A 136 25.61 13.45 45.14
CA ILE A 136 24.53 14.21 45.80
C ILE A 136 25.06 14.86 47.05
N ARG A 137 24.75 16.13 47.24
CA ARG A 137 25.14 16.94 48.42
C ARG A 137 24.00 17.80 48.96
N LEU A 138 24.07 18.12 50.24
CA LEU A 138 23.27 19.18 50.83
C LEU A 138 23.97 20.53 50.57
N LEU A 139 23.21 21.57 50.26
CA LEU A 139 23.73 22.94 50.07
C LEU A 139 24.34 23.41 51.38
N GLY A 140 25.53 24.05 51.32
CA GLY A 140 26.32 24.46 52.48
C GLY A 140 27.42 23.48 52.86
N GLN A 141 27.47 22.30 52.32
CA GLN A 141 28.62 21.39 52.41
C GLN A 141 29.72 21.85 51.45
N GLY A 142 30.86 22.23 51.96
CA GLY A 142 32.00 22.84 51.19
C GLY A 142 32.54 21.96 50.05
N GLU A 143 33.18 22.55 49.06
CA GLU A 143 33.65 21.93 47.81
C GLU A 143 34.86 21.00 47.88
N ARG A 144 35.51 20.81 49.05
CA ARG A 144 36.70 19.95 49.18
C ARG A 144 36.33 18.53 49.61
N PRO A 145 36.49 17.54 48.71
CA PRO A 145 36.02 16.15 48.95
C PRO A 145 36.97 15.28 49.76
N GLN A 146 38.20 15.69 50.06
CA GLN A 146 39.26 14.75 50.42
C GLN A 146 39.45 14.50 51.91
N ASP A 147 38.85 15.27 52.82
CA ASP A 147 39.20 15.21 54.24
C ASP A 147 38.01 14.92 55.20
N ARG A 148 36.84 14.48 54.69
CA ARG A 148 35.73 14.18 55.61
C ARG A 148 35.40 12.70 55.65
N PRO A 149 35.17 12.14 56.85
CA PRO A 149 34.59 10.82 56.94
C PRO A 149 33.21 10.79 56.29
N PRO A 150 32.84 9.70 55.59
CA PRO A 150 31.54 9.52 54.95
C PRO A 150 30.40 9.77 55.94
N PHE A 151 29.26 10.39 55.45
CA PHE A 151 28.05 10.49 56.26
C PHE A 151 27.48 9.09 56.49
N GLU A 152 27.85 8.52 57.63
CA GLU A 152 27.35 7.21 58.06
C GLU A 152 26.00 7.39 58.75
N LEU A 153 24.99 6.62 58.34
CA LEU A 153 23.67 6.62 58.95
C LEU A 153 23.71 6.33 60.47
N GLU A 154 24.78 5.70 60.92
CA GLU A 154 25.09 5.43 62.32
C GLU A 154 25.36 6.70 63.16
N ARG A 155 25.63 7.83 62.51
CA ARG A 155 25.82 9.13 63.19
C ARG A 155 24.52 9.84 63.52
N LEU A 156 23.39 9.36 63.01
CA LEU A 156 22.11 9.87 63.46
C LEU A 156 21.90 9.56 64.93
N PRO A 157 21.37 10.50 65.74
CA PRO A 157 21.07 10.24 67.15
C PRO A 157 20.35 8.95 67.36
N ALA A 158 20.72 8.18 68.35
CA ALA A 158 19.99 6.99 68.75
C ALA A 158 18.63 7.47 69.29
N GLY A 159 17.61 7.29 68.48
CA GLY A 159 16.25 7.77 68.77
C GLY A 159 15.44 8.10 67.56
N ARG A 160 14.41 8.88 67.73
CA ARG A 160 13.46 9.30 66.71
C ARG A 160 13.71 10.78 66.32
N VAL A 161 13.95 11.02 65.04
CA VAL A 161 14.04 12.36 64.48
C VAL A 161 12.75 12.63 63.70
N GLU A 162 12.06 13.69 64.09
CA GLU A 162 10.81 14.15 63.49
C GLU A 162 11.07 15.51 62.80
N ILE A 163 10.71 15.57 61.55
CA ILE A 163 10.80 16.78 60.73
C ILE A 163 9.39 17.14 60.34
N GLU A 164 8.96 18.34 60.71
CA GLU A 164 7.59 18.82 60.45
C GLU A 164 7.62 20.06 59.55
N ALA A 165 6.71 20.13 58.61
CA ALA A 165 6.53 21.26 57.71
C ALA A 165 7.83 21.75 56.98
N ALA A 166 8.70 20.78 56.64
CA ALA A 166 9.97 21.10 55.96
C ALA A 166 9.73 21.52 54.51
N ARG A 167 10.67 22.27 53.99
CA ARG A 167 10.80 22.57 52.55
C ARG A 167 12.08 21.94 52.04
N VAL A 168 11.91 20.98 51.10
CA VAL A 168 13.06 20.26 50.51
C VAL A 168 13.16 20.60 49.02
N SER A 169 14.25 21.30 48.65
CA SER A 169 14.54 21.67 47.28
C SER A 169 15.59 20.74 46.68
N TYR A 170 15.41 20.31 45.45
CA TYR A 170 16.39 19.50 44.70
C TYR A 170 16.84 20.26 43.46
N ARG A 171 18.15 20.34 43.22
CA ARG A 171 18.76 20.97 42.05
C ARG A 171 19.74 19.99 41.40
N ASP A 172 19.62 19.80 40.11
CA ASP A 172 20.51 18.94 39.33
C ASP A 172 21.47 19.78 38.49
N LEU A 173 22.70 19.94 38.95
CA LEU A 173 23.75 20.67 38.20
C LEU A 173 24.33 19.83 37.05
N LYS A 174 24.18 18.51 37.05
CA LYS A 174 24.62 17.66 35.94
C LYS A 174 23.76 17.87 34.69
N THR A 175 22.48 18.13 34.87
CA THR A 175 21.53 18.36 33.76
C THR A 175 21.14 19.85 33.62
N GLY A 176 21.55 20.73 34.59
CA GLY A 176 21.19 22.12 34.62
C GLY A 176 19.72 22.40 34.97
N ARG A 177 19.03 21.41 35.56
CA ARG A 177 17.58 21.45 35.81
C ARG A 177 17.23 21.67 37.28
N GLY A 178 16.03 22.16 37.53
CA GLY A 178 15.50 22.49 38.86
C GLY A 178 15.62 23.98 39.20
N PRO A 179 15.40 24.39 40.47
CA PRO A 179 15.07 23.56 41.63
C PRO A 179 13.63 23.07 41.63
N TRP A 180 13.43 21.83 42.12
CA TRP A 180 12.13 21.28 42.44
C TRP A 180 11.95 21.27 43.94
N THR A 181 10.83 21.77 44.44
CA THR A 181 10.63 21.96 45.87
C THR A 181 9.43 21.18 46.35
N LEU A 182 9.66 20.28 47.30
CA LEU A 182 8.63 19.63 48.09
C LEU A 182 8.30 20.53 49.28
N GLU A 183 7.03 20.80 49.48
CA GLU A 183 6.53 21.61 50.57
C GLU A 183 5.82 20.78 51.63
N GLN A 184 5.69 21.33 52.85
CA GLN A 184 5.00 20.70 53.96
C GLN A 184 5.49 19.27 54.24
N VAL A 185 6.79 19.02 54.04
CA VAL A 185 7.33 17.67 54.25
C VAL A 185 7.29 17.34 55.71
N GLN A 186 6.66 16.19 55.99
CA GLN A 186 6.67 15.52 57.27
C GLN A 186 7.55 14.29 57.12
N LEU A 187 8.54 14.09 57.98
CA LEU A 187 9.49 13.00 57.93
C LEU A 187 9.81 12.51 59.32
N VAL A 188 9.66 11.24 59.54
CA VAL A 188 10.06 10.54 60.78
C VAL A 188 11.19 9.59 60.41
N LEU A 189 12.34 9.79 61.03
CA LEU A 189 13.49 8.87 60.95
C LEU A 189 13.64 8.20 62.31
N GLN A 190 13.75 6.89 62.28
CA GLN A 190 13.97 6.07 63.50
C GLN A 190 15.16 5.15 63.24
N ARG A 191 16.22 5.31 64.04
CA ARG A 191 17.37 4.44 63.94
C ARG A 191 17.12 3.16 64.77
N GLU A 192 17.19 1.99 64.14
CA GLU A 192 17.14 0.68 64.75
C GLU A 192 18.41 -0.08 64.39
N HIS A 193 19.30 -0.24 65.39
CA HIS A 193 20.60 -0.88 65.22
C HIS A 193 21.43 -0.22 64.11
N ASP A 194 21.54 -0.88 62.95
CA ASP A 194 22.35 -0.50 61.80
C ASP A 194 21.48 0.04 60.63
N ALA A 195 20.17 0.07 60.81
CA ALA A 195 19.23 0.56 59.80
C ALA A 195 18.47 1.81 60.31
N VAL A 196 18.13 2.66 59.36
CA VAL A 196 17.25 3.82 59.57
C VAL A 196 15.92 3.56 58.90
N GLN A 197 14.87 3.50 59.69
CA GLN A 197 13.50 3.50 59.18
C GLN A 197 13.13 4.98 58.84
N LEU A 198 12.44 5.15 57.75
CA LEU A 198 11.90 6.44 57.28
C LEU A 198 10.43 6.30 56.99
N ASN A 199 9.63 7.29 57.44
CA ASN A 199 8.23 7.42 57.07
C ASN A 199 7.97 8.92 56.87
N GLY A 200 7.37 9.28 55.78
CA GLY A 200 7.10 10.68 55.54
C GLY A 200 6.05 10.90 54.48
N SER A 201 5.61 12.15 54.41
CA SER A 201 4.71 12.66 53.39
C SER A 201 5.11 14.08 53.04
N GLY A 202 4.64 14.58 51.90
CA GLY A 202 4.89 15.91 51.48
C GLY A 202 3.94 16.34 50.39
N ARG A 203 3.97 17.64 50.05
CA ARG A 203 3.23 18.20 48.94
C ARG A 203 4.18 18.40 47.77
N LEU A 204 3.82 17.78 46.65
CA LEU A 204 4.49 17.98 45.38
C LEU A 204 4.16 19.38 44.82
N PRO A 205 5.04 19.98 43.98
CA PRO A 205 4.62 21.11 43.16
C PRO A 205 3.38 20.75 42.34
N ASP A 206 2.42 21.65 42.16
CA ASP A 206 1.13 21.41 41.47
C ASP A 206 1.34 20.83 40.07
N ARG A 207 2.44 21.21 39.39
CA ARG A 207 2.85 20.69 38.09
C ARG A 207 3.29 19.22 38.08
N LEU A 208 3.67 18.66 39.23
CA LEU A 208 4.09 17.25 39.39
C LEU A 208 3.01 16.38 40.02
N GLY A 209 2.10 16.99 40.77
CA GLY A 209 1.04 16.22 41.41
C GLY A 209 0.51 16.80 42.69
N SER A 210 -0.10 15.97 43.52
CA SER A 210 -0.65 16.35 44.80
C SER A 210 0.25 15.98 45.98
N SER A 211 -0.16 14.99 46.74
CA SER A 211 0.58 14.44 47.89
C SER A 211 1.55 13.33 47.42
N ILE A 212 2.65 13.23 48.16
CA ILE A 212 3.58 12.13 48.07
C ILE A 212 3.76 11.52 49.49
N ASP A 213 3.62 10.22 49.58
CA ASP A 213 3.91 9.44 50.76
C ASP A 213 5.08 8.49 50.50
N PHE A 214 5.97 8.42 51.44
CA PHE A 214 7.12 7.51 51.33
C PHE A 214 7.46 6.82 52.65
N SER A 215 7.79 5.56 52.56
CA SER A 215 8.16 4.75 53.73
C SER A 215 9.20 3.75 53.33
N GLY A 216 9.99 3.34 54.34
CA GLY A 216 11.00 2.32 54.07
C GLY A 216 12.08 2.23 55.15
N TRP A 217 13.13 1.56 54.78
CA TRP A 217 14.34 1.47 55.60
C TRP A 217 15.58 1.55 54.71
N LEU A 218 16.66 2.06 55.26
CA LEU A 218 17.93 2.27 54.62
C LEU A 218 19.06 1.81 55.56
N ARG A 219 20.07 1.10 55.04
CA ARG A 219 21.26 0.63 55.73
C ARG A 219 22.49 0.95 54.87
N GLY A 220 23.62 1.25 55.48
CA GLY A 220 24.91 1.52 54.85
C GLY A 220 25.27 2.99 54.79
N SER A 221 26.25 3.36 53.97
CA SER A 221 26.75 4.75 53.83
C SER A 221 26.22 5.42 52.62
N LEU A 222 25.66 6.62 52.79
CA LEU A 222 25.12 7.45 51.65
C LEU A 222 26.23 7.90 50.68
N ASP A 223 27.49 7.96 51.15
CA ASP A 223 28.61 8.34 50.28
C ASP A 223 29.13 7.20 49.40
N ARG A 224 28.87 5.93 49.79
CA ARG A 224 29.23 4.72 49.06
C ARG A 224 27.99 3.97 48.67
N PHE A 225 27.45 4.33 47.50
CA PHE A 225 26.21 3.73 46.97
C PHE A 225 26.28 2.19 46.88
N ALA A 226 27.47 1.67 46.64
CA ALA A 226 27.68 0.20 46.59
C ALA A 226 27.40 -0.54 47.91
N ASP A 227 27.40 0.14 49.04
CA ASP A 227 27.18 -0.43 50.34
C ASP A 227 25.73 -0.24 50.83
N ILE A 228 24.87 0.34 50.01
CA ILE A 228 23.49 0.65 50.39
C ILE A 228 22.58 -0.58 50.22
N ASP A 229 21.92 -0.93 51.31
CA ASP A 229 20.73 -1.79 51.31
C ASP A 229 19.51 -0.93 51.68
N ALA A 230 18.47 -0.98 50.85
CA ALA A 230 17.29 -0.18 51.06
C ALA A 230 16.00 -0.87 50.59
N ARG A 231 14.90 -0.56 51.25
CA ARG A 231 13.56 -0.79 50.72
C ARG A 231 12.75 0.50 50.88
N LEU A 232 12.27 1.01 49.76
CA LEU A 232 11.48 2.25 49.71
C LEU A 232 10.12 1.95 49.05
N SER A 233 9.07 2.47 49.63
CA SER A 233 7.72 2.52 49.07
C SER A 233 7.37 4.00 48.90
N ILE A 234 7.01 4.39 47.70
CA ILE A 234 6.64 5.77 47.36
C ILE A 234 5.24 5.71 46.74
N GLY A 235 4.29 6.44 47.29
CA GLY A 235 2.96 6.63 46.76
C GLY A 235 2.73 8.08 46.36
N VAL A 236 2.05 8.30 45.28
CA VAL A 236 1.57 9.61 44.83
C VAL A 236 0.10 9.46 44.48
N ASP A 237 -0.78 10.21 45.16
CA ASP A 237 -2.23 10.10 44.96
C ASP A 237 -2.66 10.58 43.59
N ARG A 238 -2.03 11.65 43.09
CA ARG A 238 -2.23 12.18 41.75
C ARG A 238 -0.90 12.67 41.20
N LEU A 239 -0.29 11.83 40.36
CA LEU A 239 0.91 12.20 39.62
C LEU A 239 0.50 12.84 38.30
N VAL A 240 1.08 14.00 37.94
CA VAL A 240 0.89 14.67 36.65
C VAL A 240 2.08 14.33 35.74
N LEU A 241 1.85 13.51 34.72
CA LEU A 241 2.94 13.00 33.86
C LEU A 241 3.66 14.11 33.08
N ALA A 242 2.95 15.16 32.65
CA ALA A 242 3.55 16.29 31.95
C ALA A 242 4.71 16.93 32.74
N GLY A 243 4.60 16.99 34.06
CA GLY A 243 5.68 17.49 34.94
C GLY A 243 6.92 16.62 34.95
N LEU A 244 6.77 15.32 34.65
CA LEU A 244 7.93 14.40 34.56
C LEU A 244 8.78 14.64 33.31
N ALA A 245 8.26 15.30 32.28
CA ALA A 245 8.99 15.58 31.05
C ALA A 245 10.32 16.32 31.31
N GLU A 246 10.39 17.11 32.39
CA GLU A 246 11.62 17.83 32.78
C GLU A 246 12.73 16.87 33.26
N PHE A 247 12.40 15.67 33.72
CA PHE A 247 13.38 14.69 34.25
C PHE A 247 13.89 13.75 33.15
N LEU A 248 13.23 13.70 31.98
CA LEU A 248 13.60 12.80 30.91
C LEU A 248 14.82 13.32 30.11
N PRO A 249 15.70 12.43 29.63
CA PRO A 249 16.83 12.82 28.80
C PRO A 249 16.40 13.50 27.49
N ALA A 250 17.29 14.32 26.92
CA ALA A 250 17.06 14.93 25.61
C ALA A 250 16.85 13.85 24.55
N GLY A 251 15.78 13.98 23.74
CA GLY A 251 15.41 13.01 22.71
C GLY A 251 14.52 11.83 23.19
N ALA A 252 14.20 11.75 24.48
CA ALA A 252 13.18 10.85 24.96
C ALA A 252 11.77 11.35 24.60
N THR A 253 10.84 10.41 24.42
CA THR A 253 9.40 10.71 24.28
C THR A 253 8.92 11.43 25.54
N ARG A 254 8.23 12.56 25.37
CA ARG A 254 7.78 13.41 26.46
C ARG A 254 6.29 13.27 26.68
N PRO A 255 5.84 12.89 27.90
CA PRO A 255 4.44 12.98 28.24
C PRO A 255 4.01 14.44 28.29
N THR A 256 2.87 14.76 27.67
CA THR A 256 2.28 16.10 27.62
C THR A 256 1.01 16.21 28.47
N SER A 257 0.36 15.09 28.75
CA SER A 257 -0.75 14.97 29.70
C SER A 257 -0.78 13.57 30.31
N GLY A 258 -1.68 13.42 31.26
CA GLY A 258 -1.94 12.18 31.99
C GLY A 258 -1.80 12.39 33.48
N GLU A 259 -2.74 11.86 34.21
CA GLU A 259 -2.71 11.94 35.67
C GLU A 259 -3.30 10.69 36.32
N GLY A 260 -2.94 10.45 37.56
CA GLY A 260 -3.50 9.35 38.36
C GLY A 260 -2.59 8.89 39.49
N PRO A 261 -3.06 7.97 40.31
CA PRO A 261 -2.28 7.41 41.39
C PRO A 261 -1.14 6.49 40.88
N VAL A 262 0.01 6.63 41.50
CA VAL A 262 1.19 5.79 41.21
C VAL A 262 1.85 5.36 42.52
N SER A 263 2.10 4.08 42.65
CA SER A 263 2.87 3.52 43.77
C SER A 263 4.10 2.78 43.26
N VAL A 264 5.24 3.09 43.84
CA VAL A 264 6.53 2.47 43.50
C VAL A 264 7.13 1.85 44.74
N VAL A 265 7.42 0.56 44.71
CA VAL A 265 8.17 -0.12 45.73
C VAL A 265 9.49 -0.60 45.12
N LEU A 266 10.59 -0.14 45.67
CA LEU A 266 11.92 -0.55 45.23
C LEU A 266 12.73 -1.18 46.39
N ARG A 267 13.55 -2.17 46.05
CA ARG A 267 14.55 -2.77 46.92
C ARG A 267 15.90 -2.65 46.23
N VAL A 268 16.83 -2.13 47.00
CA VAL A 268 18.24 -2.02 46.59
C VAL A 268 19.02 -2.96 47.53
N ALA A 269 19.90 -3.76 46.99
CA ALA A 269 20.82 -4.60 47.70
C ALA A 269 22.24 -4.38 47.19
N GLN A 270 23.17 -4.04 48.08
CA GLN A 270 24.55 -3.70 47.73
C GLN A 270 24.66 -2.66 46.63
N GLY A 271 23.89 -1.58 46.72
CA GLY A 271 23.82 -0.52 45.73
C GLY A 271 23.19 -0.87 44.37
N ARG A 272 22.64 -2.09 44.25
CA ARG A 272 22.03 -2.53 42.97
C ARG A 272 20.54 -2.74 43.16
N LEU A 273 19.76 -2.33 42.15
CA LEU A 273 18.31 -2.58 42.13
C LEU A 273 18.05 -4.08 42.13
N ASP A 274 17.41 -4.58 43.19
CA ASP A 274 17.06 -6.01 43.40
C ASP A 274 15.60 -6.27 42.99
N GLN A 275 14.69 -5.37 43.42
CA GLN A 275 13.29 -5.49 43.07
C GLN A 275 12.69 -4.12 42.82
N LEU A 276 11.80 -4.04 41.79
CA LEU A 276 10.98 -2.87 41.50
C LEU A 276 9.56 -3.35 41.29
N ARG A 277 8.62 -2.68 41.95
CA ARG A 277 7.20 -2.85 41.71
C ARG A 277 6.62 -1.46 41.46
N ILE A 278 5.87 -1.34 40.34
CA ILE A 278 5.14 -0.14 39.99
C ILE A 278 3.68 -0.54 39.86
N ASP A 279 2.81 0.12 40.62
CA ASP A 279 1.37 0.07 40.43
C ASP A 279 0.92 1.45 39.96
N ALA A 280 0.21 1.54 38.83
CA ALA A 280 -0.24 2.79 38.26
C ALA A 280 -1.67 2.67 37.75
N ASP A 281 -2.45 3.75 37.88
CA ASP A 281 -3.80 3.87 37.31
C ASP A 281 -3.95 5.27 36.75
N LEU A 282 -3.53 5.42 35.49
CA LEU A 282 -3.39 6.69 34.81
C LEU A 282 -4.52 6.87 33.80
N VAL A 283 -5.04 8.09 33.73
CA VAL A 283 -6.04 8.50 32.76
C VAL A 283 -5.54 9.64 31.87
N ASP A 284 -6.11 9.74 30.66
CA ASP A 284 -5.82 10.79 29.68
C ASP A 284 -4.32 11.00 29.39
N VAL A 285 -3.61 9.87 29.26
CA VAL A 285 -2.16 9.85 28.98
C VAL A 285 -1.92 10.21 27.53
N VAL A 286 -1.17 11.29 27.31
CA VAL A 286 -0.68 11.72 26.00
C VAL A 286 0.82 11.89 26.08
N ALA A 287 1.50 11.38 25.06
CA ALA A 287 2.96 11.53 24.95
C ALA A 287 3.34 11.90 23.51
N ASP A 288 4.15 12.93 23.34
CA ASP A 288 4.70 13.33 22.06
C ASP A 288 5.67 12.27 21.53
N LEU A 289 5.40 11.77 20.36
CA LEU A 289 6.33 10.91 19.65
C LEU A 289 7.35 11.76 18.89
N ARG A 290 8.60 11.34 18.90
CA ARG A 290 9.60 12.03 18.10
C ARG A 290 9.29 11.88 16.60
N PRO A 291 9.52 12.93 15.79
CA PRO A 291 9.40 12.84 14.34
C PRO A 291 10.29 11.73 13.77
N ARG A 292 9.78 10.99 12.79
CA ARG A 292 10.49 9.90 12.10
C ARG A 292 10.38 10.09 10.61
N ASP A 293 11.49 9.83 9.90
CA ASP A 293 11.51 9.81 8.45
C ASP A 293 10.96 8.47 7.96
N ILE A 294 9.79 8.51 7.33
CA ILE A 294 9.17 7.35 6.69
C ILE A 294 9.39 7.48 5.19
N PRO A 295 9.92 6.43 4.54
CA PRO A 295 10.07 6.47 3.10
C PRO A 295 8.71 6.62 2.41
N PRO A 296 8.61 7.39 1.33
CA PRO A 296 7.37 7.58 0.60
C PRO A 296 6.86 6.25 0.02
N ILE A 297 5.56 6.14 -0.15
CA ILE A 297 4.91 4.99 -0.78
C ILE A 297 4.90 5.24 -2.28
N VAL A 298 5.52 4.35 -3.04
CA VAL A 298 5.48 4.39 -4.52
C VAL A 298 4.17 3.76 -4.98
N VAL A 299 3.30 4.54 -5.60
CA VAL A 299 1.98 4.12 -6.09
C VAL A 299 1.97 4.08 -7.60
N VAL A 300 1.29 3.09 -8.18
CA VAL A 300 0.97 3.06 -9.60
C VAL A 300 -0.22 3.98 -9.86
N GLU A 301 0.02 5.11 -10.51
CA GLU A 301 -1.03 6.03 -10.92
C GLU A 301 -1.03 6.14 -12.44
N ILE A 302 -2.20 6.03 -13.04
CA ILE A 302 -2.39 6.16 -14.48
C ILE A 302 -3.25 7.38 -14.72
N SER A 303 -2.65 8.43 -15.28
CA SER A 303 -3.36 9.59 -15.76
C SER A 303 -4.30 9.18 -16.91
N ARG A 304 -5.37 9.94 -17.13
CA ARG A 304 -6.31 9.69 -18.24
C ARG A 304 -5.53 9.61 -19.55
N PRO A 305 -5.81 8.60 -20.40
CA PRO A 305 -5.10 8.45 -21.65
C PRO A 305 -5.26 9.72 -22.53
N TYR A 306 -4.16 10.34 -22.87
CA TYR A 306 -4.09 11.45 -23.80
C TYR A 306 -3.93 10.91 -25.22
N ARG A 307 -4.77 11.35 -26.13
CA ARG A 307 -4.67 11.04 -27.56
C ARG A 307 -4.07 12.25 -28.26
N GLU A 308 -2.90 12.11 -28.86
CA GLU A 308 -2.33 13.18 -29.68
C GLU A 308 -3.25 13.49 -30.85
N PRO A 309 -3.53 14.77 -31.14
CA PRO A 309 -4.25 15.15 -32.34
C PRO A 309 -3.49 14.67 -33.58
N GLY A 310 -4.13 13.84 -34.44
CA GLY A 310 -3.50 13.26 -35.63
C GLY A 310 -2.85 11.87 -35.44
N ALA A 311 -2.89 11.29 -34.24
CA ALA A 311 -2.40 9.94 -34.02
C ALA A 311 -3.16 8.90 -34.87
N SER A 312 -2.41 7.90 -35.39
CA SER A 312 -3.01 6.78 -36.14
C SER A 312 -4.09 6.09 -35.32
N PRO A 313 -5.22 5.65 -35.92
CA PRO A 313 -6.23 4.83 -35.24
C PRO A 313 -5.68 3.56 -34.61
N LEU A 314 -4.53 3.09 -35.07
CA LEU A 314 -3.80 1.93 -34.55
C LEU A 314 -2.79 2.32 -33.44
N SER A 315 -2.60 3.60 -33.11
CA SER A 315 -1.76 4.03 -32.01
C SER A 315 -2.52 3.95 -30.69
N MET A 316 -1.92 3.29 -29.67
CA MET A 316 -2.45 3.30 -28.33
C MET A 316 -2.29 4.70 -27.69
N PRO A 317 -3.29 5.19 -26.93
CA PRO A 317 -3.18 6.46 -26.23
C PRO A 317 -2.01 6.45 -25.23
N LEU A 318 -1.27 7.56 -25.16
CA LEU A 318 -0.18 7.76 -24.21
C LEU A 318 -0.77 8.13 -22.84
N ALA A 319 -0.30 7.48 -21.79
CA ALA A 319 -0.53 7.90 -20.40
C ALA A 319 0.72 8.59 -19.86
N ASP A 320 0.57 9.75 -19.21
CA ASP A 320 1.69 10.62 -18.85
C ASP A 320 2.57 10.09 -17.72
N LYS A 321 2.06 9.33 -16.76
CA LYS A 321 2.82 8.78 -15.65
C LYS A 321 2.31 7.41 -15.22
N ALA A 322 3.23 6.50 -14.91
CA ALA A 322 2.93 5.18 -14.38
C ALA A 322 3.12 5.08 -12.86
N PHE A 323 3.95 5.94 -12.29
CA PHE A 323 4.28 5.91 -10.87
C PHE A 323 4.28 7.33 -10.29
N VAL A 324 3.69 7.47 -9.12
CA VAL A 324 3.69 8.70 -8.33
C VAL A 324 4.12 8.34 -6.91
N ASP A 325 5.04 9.13 -6.36
CA ASP A 325 5.36 9.03 -4.94
C ASP A 325 4.28 9.72 -4.14
N ARG A 326 3.51 8.95 -3.37
CA ARG A 326 2.61 9.49 -2.37
C ARG A 326 3.34 9.63 -1.04
N PRO A 327 3.08 10.69 -0.27
CA PRO A 327 3.62 10.77 1.07
C PRO A 327 3.17 9.52 1.86
N ALA A 328 4.06 9.00 2.68
CA ALA A 328 3.71 7.93 3.60
C ALA A 328 2.56 8.38 4.50
N THR A 329 1.71 7.44 4.90
CA THR A 329 0.65 7.73 5.88
C THR A 329 1.30 8.35 7.11
N ALA A 330 0.83 9.54 7.50
CA ALA A 330 1.38 10.26 8.63
C ALA A 330 1.31 9.38 9.88
N LEU A 331 2.46 9.20 10.55
CA LEU A 331 2.47 8.58 11.86
C LEU A 331 1.70 9.45 12.86
N PRO A 332 1.07 8.85 13.87
CA PRO A 332 0.54 9.63 14.97
C PRO A 332 1.70 10.43 15.59
N ARG A 333 1.51 11.72 15.77
CA ARG A 333 2.48 12.61 16.44
C ARG A 333 2.48 12.39 17.95
N GLU A 334 1.41 11.82 18.45
CA GLU A 334 1.15 11.59 19.87
C GLU A 334 0.65 10.16 20.10
N ALA A 335 1.09 9.56 21.19
CA ALA A 335 0.51 8.36 21.76
C ALA A 335 -0.55 8.77 22.77
N ARG A 336 -1.81 8.36 22.56
CA ARG A 336 -2.95 8.72 23.42
C ARG A 336 -3.57 7.47 24.02
N TYR A 337 -3.81 7.52 25.35
CA TYR A 337 -4.50 6.46 26.08
C TYR A 337 -5.49 7.09 27.08
N ALA A 338 -6.76 6.78 26.95
CA ALA A 338 -7.78 7.17 27.92
C ALA A 338 -7.59 6.46 29.26
N THR A 339 -7.02 5.24 29.23
CA THR A 339 -6.65 4.48 30.45
C THR A 339 -5.35 3.73 30.20
N LEU A 340 -4.43 3.86 31.15
CA LEU A 340 -3.16 3.12 31.22
C LEU A 340 -2.91 2.72 32.67
N ALA A 341 -3.31 1.50 33.02
CA ALA A 341 -3.25 1.03 34.40
C ALA A 341 -2.59 -0.35 34.50
N GLY A 342 -2.15 -0.70 35.68
CA GLY A 342 -1.66 -2.03 35.99
C GLY A 342 -0.48 -2.10 36.93
N ARG A 343 0.04 -3.31 37.10
CA ARG A 343 1.15 -3.60 37.98
C ARG A 343 2.32 -4.21 37.22
N LEU A 344 3.49 -3.58 37.30
CA LEU A 344 4.75 -4.10 36.80
C LEU A 344 5.64 -4.52 38.00
N ARG A 345 6.15 -5.72 37.96
CA ARG A 345 7.16 -6.23 38.90
C ARG A 345 8.43 -6.59 38.16
N LEU A 346 9.54 -6.08 38.61
CA LEU A 346 10.87 -6.43 38.14
C LEU A 346 11.65 -7.02 39.34
N ARG A 347 12.34 -8.12 39.15
CA ARG A 347 13.24 -8.75 40.12
C ARG A 347 14.56 -9.06 39.44
N ARG A 348 15.63 -8.85 40.17
CA ARG A 348 16.98 -9.22 39.79
C ARG A 348 17.45 -10.41 40.64
N ASP A 349 18.10 -11.36 39.99
CA ASP A 349 18.78 -12.48 40.65
C ASP A 349 20.13 -12.66 39.97
N GLY A 350 21.18 -12.11 40.61
CA GLY A 350 22.48 -12.00 39.97
C GLY A 350 22.45 -11.14 38.71
N ASP A 351 22.69 -11.76 37.55
CA ASP A 351 22.62 -11.11 36.23
C ASP A 351 21.29 -11.35 35.52
N LEU A 352 20.39 -12.16 36.11
CA LEU A 352 19.08 -12.45 35.57
C LEU A 352 18.07 -11.41 36.09
N PHE A 353 17.38 -10.77 35.18
CA PHE A 353 16.24 -9.90 35.45
C PHE A 353 14.95 -10.61 35.02
N THR A 354 13.96 -10.69 35.91
CA THR A 354 12.63 -11.20 35.61
C THR A 354 11.62 -10.06 35.73
N PHE A 355 10.64 -10.01 34.83
CA PHE A 355 9.55 -9.07 34.95
C PHE A 355 8.20 -9.74 34.76
N LYS A 356 7.17 -9.15 35.37
CA LYS A 356 5.80 -9.60 35.24
C LYS A 356 4.85 -8.40 35.31
N GLY A 357 4.08 -8.19 34.26
CA GLY A 357 2.95 -7.26 34.21
C GLY A 357 1.65 -8.01 34.46
N THR A 358 0.85 -7.55 35.41
CA THR A 358 -0.43 -8.15 35.78
C THR A 358 -1.50 -7.08 35.99
N GLY A 359 -2.77 -7.38 35.65
CA GLY A 359 -3.84 -6.41 35.73
C GLY A 359 -3.58 -5.17 34.88
N LEU A 360 -2.81 -5.37 33.78
CA LEU A 360 -2.56 -4.32 32.84
C LEU A 360 -3.88 -3.98 32.13
N LYS A 361 -4.18 -2.69 32.02
CA LYS A 361 -5.39 -2.19 31.37
C LYS A 361 -4.98 -1.07 30.41
N PHE A 362 -5.28 -1.28 29.14
CA PHE A 362 -5.01 -0.31 28.09
C PHE A 362 -6.30 0.01 27.36
N ARG A 363 -6.58 1.30 27.16
CA ARG A 363 -7.70 1.80 26.37
C ARG A 363 -7.28 3.09 25.69
N ARG A 364 -7.40 3.17 24.38
CA ARG A 364 -6.97 4.34 23.61
C ARG A 364 -7.99 5.47 23.67
N ALA A 365 -9.26 5.16 23.42
CA ALA A 365 -10.38 6.10 23.52
C ALA A 365 -11.43 5.61 24.53
N SER A 366 -12.23 6.51 25.08
CA SER A 366 -13.20 6.17 26.13
C SER A 366 -14.31 5.23 25.68
N ASP A 367 -14.59 5.18 24.39
CA ASP A 367 -15.58 4.30 23.73
C ASP A 367 -14.99 2.95 23.29
N GLU A 368 -13.67 2.77 23.34
CA GLU A 368 -13.01 1.52 23.00
C GLU A 368 -13.04 0.52 24.18
N PRO A 369 -13.01 -0.80 23.89
CA PRO A 369 -12.90 -1.82 24.94
C PRO A 369 -11.56 -1.76 25.65
N ILE A 370 -11.54 -2.12 26.93
CA ILE A 370 -10.31 -2.28 27.69
C ILE A 370 -9.62 -3.58 27.28
N VAL A 371 -8.33 -3.50 26.92
CA VAL A 371 -7.47 -4.66 26.66
C VAL A 371 -6.65 -4.95 27.92
N GLU A 372 -6.72 -6.20 28.39
CA GLU A 372 -6.03 -6.65 29.61
C GLU A 372 -4.96 -7.72 29.30
N PRO A 373 -3.76 -7.32 28.85
CA PRO A 373 -2.68 -8.27 28.64
C PRO A 373 -2.02 -8.72 29.95
N THR A 374 -1.48 -9.92 29.92
CA THR A 374 -0.50 -10.38 30.92
C THR A 374 0.82 -10.56 30.20
N ILE A 375 1.88 -9.90 30.66
CA ILE A 375 3.21 -9.97 30.08
C ILE A 375 4.19 -10.44 31.17
N SER A 376 5.03 -11.39 30.82
CA SER A 376 6.11 -11.81 31.71
C SER A 376 7.34 -12.20 30.92
N GLY A 377 8.50 -12.16 31.57
CA GLY A 377 9.72 -12.53 30.87
C GLY A 377 10.94 -12.48 31.80
N ALA A 378 12.06 -12.82 31.19
CA ALA A 378 13.35 -12.74 31.83
C ALA A 378 14.41 -12.32 30.82
N TRP A 379 15.40 -11.56 31.27
CA TRP A 379 16.58 -11.27 30.44
C TRP A 379 17.86 -11.34 31.25
N ARG A 380 18.96 -11.65 30.55
CA ARG A 380 20.32 -11.70 31.10
C ARG A 380 21.27 -10.99 30.12
N GLY A 381 22.24 -10.27 30.66
CA GLY A 381 23.24 -9.57 29.87
C GLY A 381 22.75 -8.29 29.22
N HIS A 382 23.49 -7.83 28.22
CA HIS A 382 23.20 -6.59 27.50
C HIS A 382 23.12 -6.84 25.99
N PRO A 383 22.20 -6.19 25.25
CA PRO A 383 22.05 -6.44 23.80
C PRO A 383 23.30 -6.25 22.94
N SER A 384 24.30 -5.48 23.38
CA SER A 384 25.59 -5.31 22.70
C SER A 384 26.64 -6.39 23.02
N SER A 385 26.35 -7.29 23.95
CA SER A 385 27.26 -8.36 24.40
C SER A 385 26.55 -9.73 24.34
N ALA A 386 26.88 -10.68 25.23
CA ALA A 386 26.08 -11.87 25.45
C ALA A 386 24.74 -11.46 26.05
N PHE A 387 23.65 -11.95 25.47
CA PHE A 387 22.30 -11.56 25.87
C PHE A 387 21.33 -12.74 25.75
N GLY A 388 20.41 -12.85 26.67
CA GLY A 388 19.29 -13.78 26.58
C GLY A 388 18.01 -13.07 27.03
N LEU A 389 16.95 -13.23 26.26
CA LEU A 389 15.60 -12.71 26.55
C LEU A 389 14.60 -13.86 26.39
N HIS A 390 13.77 -14.06 27.39
CA HIS A 390 12.55 -14.86 27.31
C HIS A 390 11.33 -13.95 27.54
N LEU A 391 10.34 -14.03 26.68
CA LEU A 391 9.12 -13.21 26.72
C LEU A 391 7.90 -14.10 26.56
N TYR A 392 6.90 -13.89 27.40
CA TYR A 392 5.57 -14.44 27.28
C TYR A 392 4.53 -13.32 27.37
N ALA A 393 3.53 -13.38 26.47
CA ALA A 393 2.34 -12.53 26.56
C ALA A 393 1.11 -13.33 26.10
N ASN A 394 0.04 -13.31 26.92
CA ASN A 394 -1.20 -14.02 26.57
C ASN A 394 -1.96 -13.34 25.42
N ARG A 395 -1.90 -12.00 25.36
CA ARG A 395 -2.60 -11.20 24.36
C ARG A 395 -1.88 -9.85 24.17
N ILE A 396 -1.60 -9.50 22.93
CA ILE A 396 -1.02 -8.21 22.54
C ILE A 396 -1.90 -7.63 21.45
N ASP A 397 -2.50 -6.47 21.69
CA ASP A 397 -3.09 -5.65 20.64
C ASP A 397 -1.99 -4.79 20.03
N LEU A 398 -1.67 -5.07 18.76
CA LEU A 398 -0.56 -4.41 18.05
C LEU A 398 -0.84 -2.93 17.84
N GLY A 399 -2.07 -2.56 17.46
CA GLY A 399 -2.44 -1.16 17.20
C GLY A 399 -2.42 -0.33 18.48
N LEU A 400 -2.81 -0.93 19.60
CA LEU A 400 -2.79 -0.30 20.92
C LEU A 400 -1.37 -0.10 21.44
N LEU A 401 -0.49 -1.10 21.29
CA LEU A 401 0.87 -1.03 21.82
C LEU A 401 1.86 -0.34 20.87
N TRP A 402 1.54 -0.22 19.59
CA TRP A 402 2.44 0.37 18.60
C TRP A 402 2.94 1.78 18.94
N PRO A 403 2.09 2.72 19.44
CA PRO A 403 2.57 4.01 19.90
C PRO A 403 3.60 3.93 21.04
N LEU A 404 3.43 2.98 21.98
CA LEU A 404 4.42 2.75 23.05
C LEU A 404 5.73 2.19 22.50
N VAL A 405 5.67 1.27 21.53
CA VAL A 405 6.85 0.77 20.83
C VAL A 405 7.58 1.89 20.12
N LEU A 406 6.86 2.76 19.43
CA LEU A 406 7.44 3.94 18.79
C LEU A 406 8.05 4.90 19.81
N ALA A 407 7.40 5.10 20.95
CA ALA A 407 7.88 5.98 22.03
C ALA A 407 9.23 5.54 22.57
N THR A 408 9.46 4.25 22.70
CA THR A 408 10.62 3.66 23.38
C THR A 408 11.70 3.13 22.43
N SER A 409 11.41 2.93 21.14
CA SER A 409 12.33 2.31 20.18
C SER A 409 13.49 3.23 19.76
N PRO A 410 14.69 2.66 19.49
CA PRO A 410 15.85 3.42 19.02
C PRO A 410 15.65 3.97 17.59
N ALA A 411 16.47 4.92 17.17
CA ALA A 411 16.40 5.55 15.84
C ALA A 411 16.47 4.57 14.66
N GLY A 412 17.19 3.45 14.79
CA GLY A 412 17.27 2.42 13.74
C GLY A 412 15.96 1.66 13.46
N PHE A 413 14.93 1.87 14.27
CA PHE A 413 13.60 1.29 14.09
C PHE A 413 12.74 2.05 13.05
N ASP A 414 13.18 3.22 12.58
CA ASP A 414 12.41 4.12 11.71
C ASP A 414 11.93 3.45 10.41
N ARG A 415 12.73 2.53 9.86
CA ARG A 415 12.36 1.74 8.67
C ARG A 415 11.09 0.89 8.82
N TRP A 416 10.70 0.54 10.04
CA TRP A 416 9.51 -0.26 10.38
C TRP A 416 8.34 0.58 10.87
N ALA A 417 8.61 1.84 11.24
CA ALA A 417 7.62 2.72 11.84
C ALA A 417 6.38 2.90 10.96
N GLY A 418 6.57 2.96 9.63
CA GLY A 418 5.49 3.13 8.68
C GLY A 418 4.57 1.92 8.49
N LEU A 419 4.90 0.73 9.01
CA LEU A 419 4.06 -0.46 8.88
C LEU A 419 2.76 -0.37 9.68
N GLN A 420 2.72 0.43 10.77
CA GLN A 420 1.53 0.66 11.61
C GLN A 420 0.71 -0.62 11.86
N PRO A 421 1.30 -1.65 12.50
CA PRO A 421 0.62 -2.92 12.67
C PRO A 421 -0.62 -2.77 13.54
N SER A 422 -1.65 -3.54 13.23
CA SER A 422 -2.88 -3.69 14.02
C SER A 422 -3.31 -5.15 14.08
N GLY A 423 -4.32 -5.46 14.89
CA GLY A 423 -4.73 -6.83 15.15
C GLY A 423 -4.13 -7.39 16.44
N GLU A 424 -4.34 -8.67 16.71
CA GLU A 424 -3.94 -9.31 17.96
C GLU A 424 -2.87 -10.37 17.74
N VAL A 425 -1.93 -10.44 18.69
CA VAL A 425 -1.01 -11.56 18.87
C VAL A 425 -1.36 -12.24 20.18
N ARG A 426 -1.70 -13.52 20.14
CA ARG A 426 -2.08 -14.32 21.30
C ARG A 426 -1.00 -15.37 21.61
N GLU A 427 -0.91 -15.73 22.87
CA GLU A 427 -0.01 -16.78 23.38
C GLU A 427 1.44 -16.63 22.89
N LEU A 428 1.91 -15.37 22.75
CA LEU A 428 3.27 -15.10 22.32
C LEU A 428 4.28 -15.70 23.33
N ARG A 429 5.16 -16.54 22.82
CA ARG A 429 6.38 -16.98 23.49
C ARG A 429 7.55 -16.69 22.59
N ALA A 430 8.52 -15.95 23.09
CA ALA A 430 9.69 -15.58 22.31
C ALA A 430 10.96 -15.71 23.16
N ASP A 431 11.91 -16.43 22.63
CA ASP A 431 13.26 -16.56 23.16
C ASP A 431 14.24 -15.93 22.20
N LEU A 432 15.15 -15.11 22.68
CA LEU A 432 16.20 -14.49 21.90
C LEU A 432 17.53 -14.64 22.65
N VAL A 433 18.50 -15.31 22.04
CA VAL A 433 19.79 -15.59 22.66
C VAL A 433 20.92 -15.14 21.73
N ARG A 434 21.85 -14.36 22.28
CA ARG A 434 23.13 -14.03 21.63
C ARG A 434 24.26 -14.49 22.53
N GLU A 435 25.08 -15.42 22.06
CA GLU A 435 26.14 -16.03 22.86
C GLU A 435 27.35 -15.09 23.09
N ARG A 436 27.69 -14.27 22.09
CA ARG A 436 28.84 -13.34 22.13
C ARG A 436 28.53 -12.05 21.41
N ALA A 437 29.26 -10.99 21.73
CA ALA A 437 29.23 -9.76 20.96
C ALA A 437 29.52 -10.02 19.48
N GLY A 438 28.66 -9.51 18.57
CA GLY A 438 28.82 -9.66 17.13
C GLY A 438 28.37 -11.00 16.53
N SER A 439 28.02 -12.02 17.35
CA SER A 439 27.36 -13.23 16.82
C SER A 439 25.93 -12.95 16.40
N GLU A 440 25.43 -13.72 15.42
CA GLU A 440 24.02 -13.68 15.04
C GLU A 440 23.15 -14.15 16.22
N PRO A 441 22.05 -13.46 16.53
CA PRO A 441 21.14 -13.90 17.57
C PRO A 441 20.37 -15.14 17.13
N ARG A 442 20.21 -16.11 18.01
CA ARG A 442 19.28 -17.23 17.87
C ARG A 442 17.94 -16.84 18.47
N PHE A 443 16.88 -17.27 17.82
CA PHE A 443 15.54 -17.05 18.36
C PHE A 443 14.67 -18.30 18.29
N ALA A 444 13.71 -18.39 19.20
CA ALA A 444 12.56 -19.28 19.10
C ALA A 444 11.30 -18.45 19.32
N VAL A 445 10.26 -18.72 18.56
CA VAL A 445 9.00 -17.97 18.64
C VAL A 445 7.82 -18.89 18.43
N SER A 446 6.76 -18.68 19.21
CA SER A 446 5.42 -19.22 18.95
C SER A 446 4.37 -18.16 19.25
N ALA A 447 3.37 -18.03 18.39
CA ALA A 447 2.29 -17.06 18.55
C ALA A 447 1.09 -17.40 17.65
N ASP A 448 -0.09 -16.99 18.08
CA ASP A 448 -1.30 -16.98 17.27
C ASP A 448 -1.57 -15.53 16.83
N LEU A 449 -1.61 -15.32 15.53
CA LEU A 449 -1.93 -14.03 14.89
C LEU A 449 -3.42 -14.00 14.58
N VAL A 450 -4.14 -12.96 14.96
CA VAL A 450 -5.58 -12.83 14.73
C VAL A 450 -5.89 -11.48 14.09
N GLY A 451 -6.33 -11.50 12.84
CA GLY A 451 -6.71 -10.30 12.10
C GLY A 451 -5.56 -9.30 11.94
N VAL A 452 -4.32 -9.78 11.91
CA VAL A 452 -3.14 -8.91 11.81
C VAL A 452 -3.13 -8.17 10.49
N SER A 453 -2.89 -6.88 10.57
CA SER A 453 -2.82 -5.97 9.43
C SER A 453 -1.63 -5.04 9.55
N THR A 454 -1.06 -4.65 8.40
CA THR A 454 0.00 -3.64 8.32
C THR A 454 -0.31 -2.66 7.19
N ALA A 455 0.06 -1.40 7.36
CA ALA A 455 0.02 -0.43 6.29
C ALA A 455 1.17 -0.64 5.30
N PRO A 456 0.99 -0.33 4.01
CA PRO A 456 2.12 -0.32 3.06
C PRO A 456 3.13 0.75 3.47
N SER A 457 4.44 0.43 3.38
CA SER A 457 5.51 1.35 3.75
C SER A 457 6.73 1.19 2.84
N GLY A 458 7.06 2.24 2.09
CA GLY A 458 8.16 2.22 1.14
C GLY A 458 8.01 1.11 0.09
N ARG A 459 8.88 0.10 0.15
CA ARG A 459 8.82 -1.08 -0.76
C ARG A 459 8.00 -2.26 -0.22
N TRP A 460 7.60 -2.20 1.06
CA TRP A 460 6.88 -3.28 1.71
C TRP A 460 5.39 -3.19 1.44
N PRO A 461 4.73 -4.30 1.12
CA PRO A 461 3.28 -4.32 1.00
C PRO A 461 2.62 -4.16 2.36
N GLY A 462 1.42 -3.61 2.36
CA GLY A 462 0.46 -3.74 3.44
C GLY A 462 -0.29 -5.06 3.30
N ILE A 463 -0.65 -5.63 4.42
CA ILE A 463 -1.51 -6.81 4.49
C ILE A 463 -2.64 -6.51 5.47
N ALA A 464 -3.81 -7.12 5.28
CA ALA A 464 -4.88 -7.00 6.26
C ALA A 464 -5.64 -8.31 6.45
N GLY A 465 -6.18 -8.50 7.66
CA GLY A 465 -7.03 -9.64 7.97
C GLY A 465 -6.28 -10.97 8.11
N ILE A 466 -4.99 -10.96 8.41
CA ILE A 466 -4.17 -12.16 8.49
C ILE A 466 -4.40 -12.87 9.83
N THR A 467 -4.91 -14.10 9.75
CA THR A 467 -5.00 -15.02 10.89
C THR A 467 -4.11 -16.22 10.62
N ALA A 468 -3.17 -16.49 11.53
CA ALA A 468 -2.17 -17.53 11.35
C ALA A 468 -1.61 -17.99 12.68
N THR A 469 -1.12 -19.23 12.74
CA THR A 469 -0.27 -19.74 13.83
C THR A 469 1.19 -19.72 13.36
N LEU A 470 2.08 -19.29 14.23
CA LEU A 470 3.51 -19.18 13.97
C LEU A 470 4.26 -19.97 15.02
N SER A 471 5.18 -20.84 14.64
CA SER A 471 6.07 -21.53 15.57
C SER A 471 7.39 -21.92 14.92
N GLY A 472 8.50 -21.70 15.60
CA GLY A 472 9.80 -22.13 15.10
C GLY A 472 10.98 -21.39 15.73
N THR A 473 12.14 -21.60 15.11
CA THR A 473 13.45 -21.07 15.51
C THR A 473 14.11 -20.33 14.36
N ASP A 474 15.28 -19.77 14.61
CA ASP A 474 16.18 -19.22 13.56
C ASP A 474 16.68 -20.27 12.56
N GLU A 475 16.54 -21.56 12.84
CA GLU A 475 16.91 -22.64 11.93
C GLU A 475 15.75 -23.15 11.10
N ARG A 476 14.58 -23.29 11.70
CA ARG A 476 13.35 -23.80 11.04
C ARG A 476 12.09 -23.42 11.82
N GLY A 477 10.99 -23.38 11.10
CA GLY A 477 9.67 -23.17 11.72
C GLY A 477 8.55 -23.30 10.73
N ARG A 478 7.33 -23.08 11.21
CA ARG A 478 6.09 -23.22 10.46
C ARG A 478 5.16 -22.02 10.69
N ILE A 479 4.46 -21.64 9.63
CA ILE A 479 3.35 -20.71 9.64
C ILE A 479 2.16 -21.42 9.02
N ALA A 480 1.06 -21.54 9.76
CA ALA A 480 -0.21 -22.02 9.22
C ALA A 480 -1.16 -20.83 9.11
N LEU A 481 -1.45 -20.44 7.88
CA LEU A 481 -2.33 -19.30 7.53
C LEU A 481 -3.74 -19.81 7.26
N GLN A 482 -4.71 -19.20 7.91
CA GLN A 482 -6.13 -19.39 7.64
C GLN A 482 -6.84 -18.04 7.83
N ALA A 483 -7.01 -17.30 6.76
CA ALA A 483 -7.53 -15.94 6.81
C ALA A 483 -8.81 -15.82 5.99
N ASP A 484 -9.83 -15.22 6.57
CA ASP A 484 -11.09 -14.85 5.91
C ASP A 484 -11.02 -13.37 5.52
N ALA A 485 -11.36 -13.08 4.27
CA ALA A 485 -11.30 -11.75 3.69
C ALA A 485 -9.94 -11.02 3.82
N PRO A 486 -8.78 -11.71 3.65
CA PRO A 486 -7.49 -11.04 3.70
C PRO A 486 -7.29 -10.13 2.50
N SER A 487 -6.50 -9.07 2.68
CA SER A 487 -6.12 -8.20 1.57
C SER A 487 -4.62 -7.96 1.50
N LEU A 488 -4.13 -7.77 0.27
CA LEU A 488 -2.76 -7.42 -0.06
C LEU A 488 -2.77 -6.04 -0.72
N ASP A 489 -2.24 -5.05 -0.04
CA ASP A 489 -2.04 -3.69 -0.57
C ASP A 489 -0.57 -3.49 -0.93
N TRP A 490 -0.25 -3.63 -2.21
CA TRP A 490 1.11 -3.43 -2.73
C TRP A 490 1.14 -2.32 -3.77
N PRO A 491 1.12 -1.04 -3.37
CA PRO A 491 0.95 0.10 -4.27
C PRO A 491 2.01 0.19 -5.37
N ARG A 492 3.20 -0.38 -5.14
CA ARG A 492 4.29 -0.47 -6.14
C ARG A 492 4.03 -1.50 -7.24
N MET A 493 3.18 -2.48 -6.98
CA MET A 493 2.88 -3.57 -7.92
C MET A 493 1.48 -3.45 -8.49
N PHE A 494 0.50 -3.17 -7.65
CA PHE A 494 -0.91 -3.15 -7.99
C PHE A 494 -1.50 -1.76 -7.75
N ARG A 495 -2.51 -1.40 -8.53
CA ARG A 495 -3.21 -0.11 -8.41
C ARG A 495 -4.19 -0.07 -7.24
N GLU A 496 -4.75 -1.21 -6.95
CA GLU A 496 -5.77 -1.40 -5.91
C GLU A 496 -5.35 -2.57 -5.01
N PRO A 497 -5.76 -2.58 -3.75
CA PRO A 497 -5.58 -3.74 -2.89
C PRO A 497 -6.28 -4.97 -3.49
N ILE A 498 -5.59 -6.11 -3.47
CA ILE A 498 -6.20 -7.40 -3.85
C ILE A 498 -6.89 -7.96 -2.62
N VAL A 499 -8.23 -8.02 -2.65
CA VAL A 499 -9.05 -8.56 -1.57
C VAL A 499 -9.47 -9.97 -1.94
N LEU A 500 -9.16 -10.94 -1.09
CA LEU A 500 -9.54 -12.34 -1.27
C LEU A 500 -10.76 -12.66 -0.38
N SER A 501 -11.55 -13.68 -0.76
CA SER A 501 -12.60 -14.21 0.12
C SER A 501 -12.00 -15.08 1.21
N ARG A 502 -10.94 -15.84 0.88
CA ARG A 502 -10.22 -16.72 1.80
C ARG A 502 -8.80 -16.95 1.30
N ALA A 503 -7.86 -17.10 2.24
CA ALA A 503 -6.53 -17.60 1.96
C ALA A 503 -6.14 -18.65 2.99
N THR A 504 -5.63 -19.79 2.54
CA THR A 504 -5.06 -20.84 3.38
C THR A 504 -3.69 -21.23 2.84
N ALA A 505 -2.74 -21.41 3.74
CA ALA A 505 -1.40 -21.87 3.39
C ALA A 505 -0.70 -22.50 4.58
N GLU A 506 0.05 -23.56 4.35
CA GLU A 506 1.08 -24.03 5.27
C GLU A 506 2.45 -23.67 4.70
N MET A 507 3.23 -22.94 5.48
CA MET A 507 4.55 -22.48 5.06
C MET A 507 5.59 -22.91 6.07
N ASP A 508 6.65 -23.53 5.62
CA ASP A 508 7.81 -23.89 6.45
C ASP A 508 9.00 -23.00 6.07
N TRP A 509 9.72 -22.47 7.05
CA TRP A 509 11.02 -21.86 6.80
C TRP A 509 12.13 -22.73 7.35
N ARG A 510 13.26 -22.74 6.66
CA ARG A 510 14.49 -23.39 7.09
C ARG A 510 15.71 -22.56 6.70
N ARG A 511 16.77 -22.71 7.45
CA ARG A 511 18.04 -22.08 7.15
C ARG A 511 18.97 -23.09 6.47
N GLU A 512 19.46 -22.75 5.30
CA GLU A 512 20.42 -23.52 4.54
C GLU A 512 21.72 -22.72 4.39
N GLY A 513 22.71 -23.01 5.24
CA GLY A 513 23.91 -22.20 5.33
C GLY A 513 23.62 -20.77 5.80
N ARG A 514 23.77 -19.80 4.90
CA ARG A 514 23.47 -18.39 5.18
C ARG A 514 22.11 -17.94 4.64
N ASP A 515 21.49 -18.75 3.80
CA ASP A 515 20.24 -18.42 3.13
C ASP A 515 19.03 -18.86 3.94
N TRP A 516 17.94 -18.12 3.85
CA TRP A 516 16.62 -18.52 4.32
C TRP A 516 15.84 -19.14 3.17
N VAL A 517 15.28 -20.30 3.39
CA VAL A 517 14.40 -20.99 2.44
C VAL A 517 13.01 -21.05 3.02
N LEU A 518 12.05 -20.43 2.36
CA LEU A 518 10.62 -20.44 2.70
C LEU A 518 9.92 -21.34 1.69
N VAL A 519 9.22 -22.36 2.17
CA VAL A 519 8.49 -23.33 1.33
C VAL A 519 7.04 -23.33 1.74
N ALA A 520 6.16 -23.15 0.76
CA ALA A 520 4.73 -23.36 0.90
C ALA A 520 4.32 -24.43 -0.13
N PRO A 521 4.17 -25.70 0.25
CA PRO A 521 3.81 -26.75 -0.69
C PRO A 521 2.39 -26.58 -1.23
N GLU A 522 1.52 -25.98 -0.44
CA GLU A 522 0.14 -25.72 -0.82
C GLU A 522 -0.33 -24.35 -0.30
N ILE A 523 -0.86 -23.56 -1.21
CA ILE A 523 -1.54 -22.29 -0.97
C ILE A 523 -2.85 -22.34 -1.75
N VAL A 524 -3.97 -22.03 -1.09
CA VAL A 524 -5.27 -21.88 -1.73
C VAL A 524 -5.76 -20.46 -1.54
N LEU A 525 -6.01 -19.77 -2.65
CA LEU A 525 -6.50 -18.42 -2.68
C LEU A 525 -7.87 -18.38 -3.38
N SER A 526 -8.88 -17.91 -2.69
CA SER A 526 -10.24 -17.80 -3.21
C SER A 526 -10.65 -16.34 -3.34
N HIS A 527 -11.19 -15.99 -4.48
CA HIS A 527 -11.81 -14.71 -4.79
C HIS A 527 -13.16 -14.97 -5.48
N PRO A 528 -14.20 -14.12 -5.38
CA PRO A 528 -15.48 -14.35 -6.07
C PRO A 528 -15.34 -14.62 -7.57
N GLN A 529 -14.31 -14.06 -8.20
CA GLN A 529 -14.03 -14.13 -9.63
C GLN A 529 -12.78 -14.95 -9.97
N ALA A 530 -12.12 -15.58 -9.01
CA ALA A 530 -10.91 -16.37 -9.23
C ALA A 530 -10.71 -17.45 -8.16
N SER A 531 -10.13 -18.59 -8.55
CA SER A 531 -9.67 -19.67 -7.67
C SER A 531 -8.27 -20.06 -8.09
N VAL A 532 -7.33 -20.01 -7.15
CA VAL A 532 -5.91 -20.32 -7.39
C VAL A 532 -5.42 -21.27 -6.31
N GLN A 533 -4.77 -22.36 -6.72
CA GLN A 533 -4.08 -23.30 -5.86
C GLN A 533 -2.66 -23.50 -6.35
N GLY A 534 -1.70 -23.59 -5.45
CA GLY A 534 -0.31 -23.79 -5.86
C GLY A 534 0.65 -23.89 -4.70
N GLY A 535 1.95 -23.85 -4.98
CA GLY A 535 3.00 -23.84 -3.97
C GLY A 535 4.21 -23.09 -4.45
N PHE A 536 5.10 -22.73 -3.51
CA PHE A 536 6.37 -22.07 -3.85
C PHE A 536 7.51 -22.48 -2.92
N GLU A 537 8.72 -22.35 -3.44
CA GLU A 537 9.95 -22.27 -2.66
C GLU A 537 10.63 -20.93 -2.96
N LEU A 538 10.91 -20.15 -1.91
CA LEU A 538 11.60 -18.86 -2.00
C LEU A 538 12.90 -18.91 -1.21
N ARG A 539 14.03 -18.78 -1.91
CA ARG A 539 15.36 -18.69 -1.32
C ARG A 539 15.80 -17.24 -1.23
N LEU A 540 16.15 -16.81 -0.02
CA LEU A 540 16.52 -15.43 0.32
C LEU A 540 17.99 -15.40 0.80
N ASP A 541 18.84 -14.67 0.09
CA ASP A 541 20.18 -14.36 0.56
C ASP A 541 20.17 -13.34 1.72
N PRO A 542 21.18 -13.27 2.59
CA PRO A 542 21.19 -12.39 3.77
C PRO A 542 20.99 -10.90 3.45
N GLY A 543 21.32 -10.49 2.23
CA GLY A 543 21.15 -9.12 1.77
C GLY A 543 19.86 -8.86 1.00
N LEU A 544 19.01 -9.87 0.78
CA LEU A 544 17.85 -9.81 -0.10
C LEU A 544 18.18 -9.24 -1.49
N ARG A 545 19.40 -9.52 -1.98
CA ARG A 545 19.91 -8.95 -3.23
C ARG A 545 19.50 -9.73 -4.46
N SER A 546 19.34 -11.05 -4.31
CA SER A 546 18.99 -11.94 -5.41
C SER A 546 18.06 -13.08 -4.95
N PRO A 547 16.80 -12.78 -4.54
CA PRO A 547 15.86 -13.83 -4.20
C PRO A 547 15.61 -14.75 -5.41
N VAL A 548 15.62 -16.06 -5.16
CA VAL A 548 15.29 -17.09 -6.16
C VAL A 548 13.95 -17.69 -5.80
N LEU A 549 13.03 -17.70 -6.75
CA LEU A 549 11.68 -18.21 -6.59
C LEU A 549 11.45 -19.42 -7.50
N ALA A 550 10.93 -20.50 -6.94
CA ALA A 550 10.27 -21.57 -7.65
C ALA A 550 8.79 -21.56 -7.24
N LEU A 551 7.90 -21.36 -8.19
CA LEU A 551 6.45 -21.25 -7.98
C LEU A 551 5.75 -22.12 -9.02
N GLU A 552 4.81 -22.94 -8.58
CA GLU A 552 3.84 -23.59 -9.42
C GLU A 552 2.43 -23.33 -8.90
N ALA A 553 1.53 -22.89 -9.78
CA ALA A 553 0.15 -22.62 -9.42
C ALA A 553 -0.81 -23.06 -10.53
N GLN A 554 -1.98 -23.48 -10.11
CA GLN A 554 -3.13 -23.79 -10.96
C GLN A 554 -4.21 -22.74 -10.73
N VAL A 555 -4.78 -22.26 -11.81
CA VAL A 555 -5.88 -21.31 -11.81
C VAL A 555 -7.11 -22.03 -12.34
N GLU A 556 -7.99 -22.43 -11.45
CA GLU A 556 -9.21 -23.16 -11.87
C GLU A 556 -10.14 -22.26 -12.67
N ARG A 557 -10.29 -21.01 -12.22
CA ARG A 557 -11.12 -19.99 -12.84
C ARG A 557 -10.54 -18.61 -12.60
N LEU A 558 -10.63 -17.76 -13.64
CA LEU A 558 -10.30 -16.34 -13.58
C LEU A 558 -11.20 -15.57 -14.54
N ASP A 559 -12.00 -14.65 -14.02
CA ASP A 559 -12.83 -13.78 -14.86
C ASP A 559 -11.98 -12.73 -15.54
N ALA A 560 -12.21 -12.47 -16.82
CA ALA A 560 -11.44 -11.52 -17.63
C ALA A 560 -11.42 -10.10 -17.03
N ALA A 561 -12.53 -9.67 -16.43
CA ALA A 561 -12.63 -8.37 -15.77
C ALA A 561 -11.66 -8.17 -14.60
N LEU A 562 -11.17 -9.26 -13.99
CA LEU A 562 -10.20 -9.20 -12.90
C LEU A 562 -8.75 -9.06 -13.40
N VAL A 563 -8.47 -9.41 -14.66
CA VAL A 563 -7.11 -9.48 -15.22
C VAL A 563 -6.37 -8.14 -15.05
N SER A 564 -7.01 -7.02 -15.40
CA SER A 564 -6.37 -5.69 -15.29
C SER A 564 -6.04 -5.28 -13.85
N ARG A 565 -6.73 -5.85 -12.84
CA ARG A 565 -6.53 -5.53 -11.41
C ARG A 565 -5.43 -6.37 -10.79
N VAL A 566 -5.28 -7.63 -11.19
CA VAL A 566 -4.29 -8.57 -10.61
C VAL A 566 -2.96 -8.59 -11.33
N LEU A 567 -2.88 -8.01 -12.54
CA LEU A 567 -1.61 -7.87 -13.24
C LEU A 567 -0.72 -6.81 -12.55
N PRO A 568 0.60 -7.08 -12.47
CA PRO A 568 1.53 -6.17 -11.79
C PRO A 568 1.75 -4.89 -12.59
N ALA A 569 0.83 -3.94 -12.47
CA ALA A 569 0.84 -2.66 -13.18
C ALA A 569 2.19 -1.92 -13.02
N GLY A 570 2.86 -2.06 -11.86
CA GLY A 570 4.18 -1.49 -11.63
C GLY A 570 5.31 -2.04 -12.52
N ARG A 571 5.06 -3.10 -13.27
CA ARG A 571 6.00 -3.69 -14.24
C ARG A 571 5.61 -3.47 -15.69
N LEU A 572 4.40 -2.99 -15.95
CA LEU A 572 3.85 -2.77 -17.28
C LEU A 572 4.02 -1.31 -17.72
N LYS A 573 4.09 -1.12 -19.04
CA LYS A 573 4.06 0.25 -19.59
C LYS A 573 2.67 0.87 -19.41
N PRO A 574 2.55 2.17 -19.18
CA PRO A 574 1.25 2.84 -18.99
C PRO A 574 0.26 2.57 -20.14
N ARG A 575 0.75 2.54 -21.38
CA ARG A 575 -0.05 2.21 -22.57
C ARG A 575 -0.66 0.81 -22.50
N THR A 576 0.12 -0.17 -22.04
CA THR A 576 -0.34 -1.54 -21.90
C THR A 576 -1.44 -1.66 -20.84
N ILE A 577 -1.30 -0.92 -19.73
CA ILE A 577 -2.31 -0.91 -18.66
C ILE A 577 -3.61 -0.27 -19.15
N ALA A 578 -3.52 0.91 -19.78
CA ALA A 578 -4.69 1.61 -20.34
C ALA A 578 -5.42 0.77 -21.42
N TRP A 579 -4.67 -0.05 -22.17
CA TRP A 579 -5.25 -1.00 -23.11
C TRP A 579 -5.94 -2.15 -22.39
N LEU A 580 -5.29 -2.80 -21.40
CA LEU A 580 -5.84 -3.91 -20.62
C LEU A 580 -7.14 -3.54 -19.90
N ASP A 581 -7.29 -2.30 -19.44
CA ASP A 581 -8.49 -1.82 -18.74
C ASP A 581 -9.77 -1.89 -19.57
N ARG A 582 -9.65 -1.89 -20.88
CA ARG A 582 -10.78 -1.90 -21.82
C ARG A 582 -10.81 -3.12 -22.74
N ALA A 583 -9.66 -3.81 -22.89
CA ALA A 583 -9.51 -4.85 -23.88
C ALA A 583 -10.39 -6.09 -23.58
N PHE A 584 -10.58 -6.41 -22.31
CA PHE A 584 -11.27 -7.64 -21.88
C PHE A 584 -12.51 -7.34 -21.02
N PRO A 585 -13.61 -6.84 -21.61
CA PRO A 585 -14.82 -6.52 -20.81
C PRO A 585 -15.55 -7.77 -20.30
N SER A 586 -15.38 -8.93 -20.94
CA SER A 586 -15.98 -10.21 -20.52
C SER A 586 -15.17 -11.41 -20.98
N GLY A 587 -15.41 -12.55 -20.34
CA GLY A 587 -14.78 -13.84 -20.63
C GLY A 587 -14.28 -14.51 -19.36
N GLN A 588 -13.85 -15.75 -19.50
CA GLN A 588 -13.29 -16.55 -18.43
C GLN A 588 -12.03 -17.27 -18.89
N ALA A 589 -11.06 -17.38 -17.99
CA ALA A 589 -9.95 -18.30 -18.12
C ALA A 589 -10.14 -19.47 -17.15
N SER A 590 -9.79 -20.67 -17.60
CA SER A 590 -9.85 -21.92 -16.84
C SER A 590 -8.62 -22.78 -17.13
N ASN A 591 -8.41 -23.84 -16.34
CA ASN A 591 -7.28 -24.76 -16.48
C ASN A 591 -5.93 -24.03 -16.54
N GLY A 592 -5.85 -22.87 -15.88
CA GLY A 592 -4.67 -22.03 -15.89
C GLY A 592 -3.51 -22.71 -15.16
N ARG A 593 -2.31 -22.56 -15.69
CA ARG A 593 -1.06 -23.00 -15.07
C ARG A 593 -0.07 -21.85 -15.06
N VAL A 594 0.52 -21.59 -13.91
CA VAL A 594 1.61 -20.62 -13.76
C VAL A 594 2.82 -21.34 -13.17
N ALA A 595 3.95 -21.31 -13.85
CA ALA A 595 5.22 -21.81 -13.38
C ALA A 595 6.27 -20.69 -13.46
N TYR A 596 7.05 -20.51 -12.38
CA TYR A 596 8.12 -19.53 -12.31
C TYR A 596 9.33 -20.19 -11.64
N HIS A 597 10.49 -20.24 -12.31
CA HIS A 597 11.71 -20.80 -11.75
C HIS A 597 12.89 -19.89 -12.07
N GLY A 598 13.46 -19.22 -11.08
CA GLY A 598 14.68 -18.42 -11.29
C GLY A 598 14.78 -17.18 -10.40
N PRO A 599 15.86 -16.40 -10.61
CA PRO A 599 16.11 -15.17 -9.86
C PRO A 599 15.07 -14.09 -10.19
N VAL A 600 14.34 -13.59 -9.17
CA VAL A 600 13.23 -12.63 -9.34
C VAL A 600 13.66 -11.36 -10.09
N ARG A 601 14.91 -10.92 -9.91
CA ARG A 601 15.44 -9.71 -10.56
C ARG A 601 15.80 -9.88 -12.03
N ARG A 602 15.91 -11.14 -12.53
CA ARG A 602 16.26 -11.47 -13.91
C ARG A 602 15.05 -11.67 -14.80
N PHE A 603 13.84 -11.68 -14.24
CA PHE A 603 12.61 -11.74 -15.03
C PHE A 603 12.61 -10.66 -16.13
N PRO A 604 12.25 -10.95 -17.36
CA PRO A 604 11.60 -12.17 -17.87
C PRO A 604 12.55 -13.22 -18.50
N PHE A 605 13.75 -13.42 -18.01
CA PHE A 605 14.70 -14.52 -18.37
C PHE A 605 15.09 -14.58 -19.86
N ARG A 606 15.40 -13.43 -20.45
CA ARG A 606 15.76 -13.36 -21.89
C ARG A 606 17.02 -14.13 -22.27
N ASN A 607 17.94 -14.34 -21.32
CA ASN A 607 19.21 -15.02 -21.53
C ASN A 607 19.22 -16.43 -20.93
N GLY A 608 18.04 -17.01 -20.63
CA GLY A 608 17.96 -18.37 -20.10
C GLY A 608 18.33 -18.51 -18.61
N GLU A 609 18.27 -17.42 -17.83
CA GLU A 609 18.58 -17.46 -16.39
C GLU A 609 17.50 -18.16 -15.55
N GLY A 610 16.33 -18.40 -16.12
CA GLY A 610 15.20 -19.03 -15.50
C GLY A 610 14.07 -19.31 -16.50
N GLU A 611 12.94 -19.76 -16.02
CA GLU A 611 11.74 -20.03 -16.81
C GLU A 611 10.50 -19.42 -16.14
N PHE A 612 9.67 -18.80 -16.96
CA PHE A 612 8.31 -18.37 -16.60
C PHE A 612 7.34 -18.86 -17.67
N VAL A 613 6.31 -19.58 -17.26
CA VAL A 613 5.20 -20.00 -18.12
C VAL A 613 3.90 -19.67 -17.44
N ALA A 614 3.00 -19.00 -18.15
CA ALA A 614 1.62 -18.82 -17.72
C ALA A 614 0.70 -19.15 -18.88
N SER A 615 -0.10 -20.20 -18.76
CA SER A 615 -1.04 -20.66 -19.79
C SER A 615 -2.43 -20.85 -19.22
N ALA A 616 -3.44 -20.69 -20.06
CA ALA A 616 -4.84 -20.95 -19.68
C ALA A 616 -5.69 -21.23 -20.93
N ASP A 617 -6.77 -21.97 -20.72
CA ASP A 617 -7.89 -22.05 -21.65
C ASP A 617 -8.78 -20.82 -21.44
N VAL A 618 -9.23 -20.22 -22.52
CA VAL A 618 -10.12 -19.07 -22.49
C VAL A 618 -11.44 -19.36 -23.18
N SER A 619 -12.53 -18.82 -22.66
CA SER A 619 -13.88 -19.03 -23.20
C SER A 619 -14.78 -17.82 -23.03
N GLY A 620 -15.67 -17.57 -23.98
CA GLY A 620 -16.59 -16.43 -23.96
C GLY A 620 -15.90 -15.07 -23.94
N VAL A 621 -14.64 -15.01 -24.41
CA VAL A 621 -13.84 -13.79 -24.35
C VAL A 621 -14.34 -12.79 -25.39
N ARG A 622 -14.63 -11.59 -24.89
CA ARG A 622 -14.74 -10.40 -25.72
C ARG A 622 -13.44 -9.63 -25.65
N LEU A 623 -12.85 -9.32 -26.83
CA LEU A 623 -11.62 -8.57 -26.95
C LEU A 623 -11.85 -7.32 -27.79
N ASP A 624 -11.80 -6.15 -27.14
CA ASP A 624 -11.83 -4.84 -27.78
C ASP A 624 -10.39 -4.40 -28.09
N TYR A 625 -9.81 -4.92 -29.19
CA TYR A 625 -8.38 -4.81 -29.47
C TYR A 625 -7.94 -3.41 -29.93
N PHE A 626 -8.77 -2.71 -30.72
CA PHE A 626 -8.51 -1.31 -31.17
C PHE A 626 -9.81 -0.50 -31.27
N ASP A 627 -9.73 0.78 -30.98
CA ASP A 627 -10.86 1.69 -31.07
C ASP A 627 -11.39 1.79 -32.51
N GLY A 628 -12.71 1.65 -32.67
CA GLY A 628 -13.40 1.73 -33.95
C GLY A 628 -13.32 0.47 -34.82
N PHE A 629 -12.67 -0.61 -34.37
CA PHE A 629 -12.75 -1.92 -35.00
C PHE A 629 -13.84 -2.78 -34.35
N ALA A 630 -14.45 -3.68 -35.10
CA ALA A 630 -15.39 -4.64 -34.56
C ALA A 630 -14.67 -5.55 -33.55
N PRO A 631 -15.20 -5.75 -32.34
CA PRO A 631 -14.56 -6.59 -31.34
C PRO A 631 -14.56 -8.05 -31.76
N LEU A 632 -13.57 -8.79 -31.28
CA LEU A 632 -13.61 -10.24 -31.24
C LEU A 632 -14.58 -10.64 -30.12
N ALA A 633 -15.60 -11.42 -30.44
CA ALA A 633 -16.63 -11.85 -29.48
C ALA A 633 -16.69 -13.37 -29.41
N GLU A 634 -17.11 -13.84 -28.22
CA GLU A 634 -17.29 -15.27 -27.92
C GLU A 634 -16.06 -16.14 -28.27
N ALA A 635 -14.87 -15.55 -28.11
CA ALA A 635 -13.64 -16.24 -28.40
C ALA A 635 -13.38 -17.36 -27.39
N ALA A 636 -12.99 -18.54 -27.91
CA ALA A 636 -12.53 -19.67 -27.12
C ALA A 636 -11.24 -20.23 -27.71
N GLY A 637 -10.29 -20.58 -26.84
CA GLY A 637 -8.97 -21.04 -27.26
C GLY A 637 -8.00 -21.14 -26.12
N THR A 638 -6.71 -20.98 -26.39
CA THR A 638 -5.64 -21.02 -25.41
C THR A 638 -4.77 -19.76 -25.46
N ILE A 639 -4.20 -19.38 -24.33
CA ILE A 639 -3.22 -18.31 -24.23
C ILE A 639 -2.00 -18.81 -23.46
N GLU A 640 -0.79 -18.48 -23.91
CA GLU A 640 0.46 -18.82 -23.24
C GLU A 640 1.40 -17.62 -23.24
N PHE A 641 1.88 -17.26 -22.06
CA PHE A 641 3.04 -16.41 -21.86
C PHE A 641 4.23 -17.30 -21.52
N ARG A 642 5.32 -17.15 -22.25
CA ARG A 642 6.56 -17.87 -21.96
C ARG A 642 7.74 -16.88 -21.94
N ASN A 643 8.30 -16.65 -20.76
CA ASN A 643 9.35 -15.64 -20.57
C ASN A 643 8.93 -14.27 -21.12
N ALA A 644 9.55 -13.85 -22.22
CA ALA A 644 9.26 -12.58 -22.88
C ALA A 644 8.29 -12.70 -24.04
N SER A 645 7.77 -13.89 -24.36
CA SER A 645 6.89 -14.14 -25.50
C SER A 645 5.42 -14.33 -25.10
N LEU A 646 4.52 -14.11 -26.03
CA LEU A 646 3.08 -14.37 -25.92
C LEU A 646 2.62 -15.15 -27.15
N ARG A 647 1.83 -16.19 -26.94
CA ARG A 647 1.08 -16.91 -27.97
C ARG A 647 -0.37 -17.03 -27.55
N ALA A 648 -1.27 -16.88 -28.51
CA ALA A 648 -2.68 -17.20 -28.31
C ALA A 648 -3.21 -17.93 -29.54
N ASP A 649 -3.94 -19.03 -29.33
CA ASP A 649 -4.58 -19.82 -30.37
C ASP A 649 -6.09 -19.83 -30.09
N VAL A 650 -6.86 -19.22 -30.99
CA VAL A 650 -8.32 -19.09 -30.88
C VAL A 650 -8.95 -20.14 -31.81
N GLY A 651 -9.63 -21.09 -31.23
CA GLY A 651 -10.32 -22.14 -32.00
C GLY A 651 -11.65 -21.67 -32.60
N THR A 652 -12.40 -20.85 -31.85
CA THR A 652 -13.71 -20.33 -32.26
C THR A 652 -13.89 -18.89 -31.82
N GLY A 653 -14.76 -18.16 -32.51
CA GLY A 653 -15.10 -16.78 -32.19
C GLY A 653 -15.86 -16.10 -33.31
N SER A 654 -16.15 -14.82 -33.16
CA SER A 654 -16.79 -14.01 -34.19
C SER A 654 -16.27 -12.58 -34.21
N VAL A 655 -16.25 -11.98 -35.41
CA VAL A 655 -15.88 -10.56 -35.59
C VAL A 655 -16.89 -9.94 -36.54
N GLY A 656 -17.75 -9.03 -36.03
CA GLY A 656 -18.71 -8.30 -36.85
C GLY A 656 -19.63 -9.18 -37.70
N GLY A 657 -20.02 -10.38 -37.20
CA GLY A 657 -20.87 -11.33 -37.91
C GLY A 657 -20.09 -12.37 -38.75
N LEU A 658 -18.77 -12.23 -38.87
CA LEU A 658 -17.91 -13.28 -39.43
C LEU A 658 -17.58 -14.32 -38.37
N ARG A 659 -17.67 -15.58 -38.69
CA ARG A 659 -17.34 -16.66 -37.78
C ARG A 659 -15.88 -17.09 -37.99
N LEU A 660 -15.09 -17.06 -36.94
CA LEU A 660 -13.72 -17.56 -36.94
C LEU A 660 -13.72 -19.09 -36.95
N ARG A 661 -12.85 -19.70 -37.72
CA ARG A 661 -12.56 -21.16 -37.76
C ARG A 661 -11.22 -21.47 -37.09
N GLY A 662 -10.42 -20.44 -36.83
CA GLY A 662 -9.16 -20.48 -36.13
C GLY A 662 -8.44 -19.17 -36.31
N ALA A 663 -7.75 -18.75 -35.25
CA ALA A 663 -6.82 -17.64 -35.31
C ALA A 663 -5.63 -17.90 -34.39
N SER A 664 -4.46 -17.44 -34.79
CA SER A 664 -3.24 -17.48 -33.97
C SER A 664 -2.65 -16.09 -33.84
N LEU A 665 -2.12 -15.78 -32.66
CA LEU A 665 -1.37 -14.58 -32.39
C LEU A 665 -0.05 -14.96 -31.75
N ALA A 666 1.07 -14.40 -32.22
CA ALA A 666 2.37 -14.58 -31.64
C ALA A 666 3.08 -13.23 -31.43
N ILE A 667 3.77 -13.08 -30.31
CA ILE A 667 4.70 -11.98 -30.03
C ILE A 667 5.97 -12.61 -29.47
N ALA A 668 7.07 -12.50 -30.19
CA ALA A 668 8.33 -13.11 -29.78
C ALA A 668 9.00 -12.39 -28.58
N ASP A 669 8.94 -11.08 -28.51
CA ASP A 669 9.43 -10.28 -27.38
C ASP A 669 8.49 -9.10 -27.05
N LEU A 670 7.84 -9.18 -25.90
CA LEU A 670 6.93 -8.14 -25.37
C LEU A 670 7.60 -6.76 -25.14
N LYS A 671 8.93 -6.68 -25.12
CA LYS A 671 9.64 -5.40 -25.02
C LYS A 671 9.72 -4.65 -26.34
N ALA A 672 9.83 -5.39 -27.44
CA ALA A 672 9.85 -4.89 -28.80
C ALA A 672 8.82 -5.71 -29.63
N PRO A 673 7.50 -5.51 -29.33
CA PRO A 673 6.50 -6.43 -29.83
C PRO A 673 6.27 -6.25 -31.33
N VAL A 674 6.49 -7.36 -32.05
CA VAL A 674 6.00 -7.60 -33.41
C VAL A 674 4.83 -8.58 -33.26
N LEU A 675 3.64 -8.13 -33.70
CA LEU A 675 2.46 -8.97 -33.69
C LEU A 675 2.40 -9.76 -34.99
N GLU A 676 2.40 -11.07 -34.88
CA GLU A 676 2.11 -11.99 -35.98
C GLU A 676 0.71 -12.56 -35.76
N ILE A 677 -0.20 -12.30 -36.67
CA ILE A 677 -1.59 -12.76 -36.58
C ILE A 677 -1.93 -13.55 -37.83
N GLY A 678 -2.39 -14.77 -37.65
CA GLY A 678 -3.02 -15.59 -38.65
C GLY A 678 -4.49 -15.79 -38.28
N ALA A 679 -5.44 -15.63 -39.20
CA ALA A 679 -6.84 -15.89 -38.91
C ALA A 679 -7.59 -16.42 -40.11
N GLN A 680 -8.45 -17.41 -39.85
CA GLN A 680 -9.37 -17.96 -40.82
C GLN A 680 -10.82 -17.72 -40.39
N ALA A 681 -11.61 -17.14 -41.29
CA ALA A 681 -13.00 -16.82 -41.00
C ALA A 681 -13.91 -17.24 -42.17
N SER A 682 -15.17 -17.37 -41.88
CA SER A 682 -16.21 -17.58 -42.87
C SER A 682 -17.44 -16.75 -42.53
N GLY A 683 -18.14 -16.31 -43.57
CA GLY A 683 -19.34 -15.52 -43.35
C GLY A 683 -19.90 -14.94 -44.65
N ASP A 684 -20.81 -13.99 -44.52
CA ASP A 684 -21.37 -13.28 -45.63
C ASP A 684 -20.47 -12.11 -46.06
N VAL A 685 -20.35 -11.88 -47.34
CA VAL A 685 -19.61 -10.73 -47.91
C VAL A 685 -20.10 -9.41 -47.31
N ALA A 686 -21.42 -9.26 -47.03
CA ALA A 686 -21.98 -8.08 -46.42
C ALA A 686 -21.39 -7.79 -45.02
N ALA A 687 -21.23 -8.86 -44.22
CA ALA A 687 -20.61 -8.76 -42.88
C ALA A 687 -19.14 -8.32 -42.98
N ALA A 688 -18.37 -8.90 -43.92
CA ALA A 688 -16.96 -8.48 -44.13
C ALA A 688 -16.83 -7.03 -44.61
N LEU A 689 -17.69 -6.60 -45.53
CA LEU A 689 -17.73 -5.21 -45.96
C LEU A 689 -18.13 -4.28 -44.83
N ALA A 690 -19.11 -4.64 -44.01
CA ALA A 690 -19.53 -3.84 -42.85
C ALA A 690 -18.39 -3.69 -41.82
N VAL A 691 -17.64 -4.78 -41.51
CA VAL A 691 -16.47 -4.72 -40.65
C VAL A 691 -15.41 -3.77 -41.18
N LEU A 692 -15.13 -3.85 -42.48
CA LEU A 692 -14.07 -3.02 -43.07
C LEU A 692 -14.48 -1.58 -43.24
N GLN A 693 -15.71 -1.32 -43.72
CA GLN A 693 -16.27 0.01 -43.92
C GLN A 693 -16.51 0.73 -42.58
N GLY A 694 -16.97 0.01 -41.56
CA GLY A 694 -17.16 0.52 -40.20
C GLY A 694 -15.87 0.75 -39.41
N SER A 695 -14.73 0.25 -39.89
CA SER A 695 -13.44 0.46 -39.28
C SER A 695 -12.78 1.79 -39.66
N PRO A 696 -11.78 2.25 -38.89
CA PRO A 696 -10.97 3.42 -39.25
C PRO A 696 -10.22 3.30 -40.58
N LEU A 697 -10.18 2.10 -41.17
CA LEU A 697 -9.59 1.86 -42.49
C LEU A 697 -10.55 2.22 -43.64
N GLY A 698 -11.87 2.09 -43.41
CA GLY A 698 -12.89 2.36 -44.45
C GLY A 698 -12.69 3.70 -45.16
N PRO A 699 -12.66 4.83 -44.47
CA PRO A 699 -12.46 6.16 -45.12
C PRO A 699 -11.12 6.26 -45.86
N ARG A 700 -10.10 5.50 -45.48
CA ARG A 700 -8.78 5.48 -46.14
C ARG A 700 -8.78 4.73 -47.46
N LEU A 701 -9.74 3.81 -47.67
CA LEU A 701 -9.90 3.04 -48.89
C LEU A 701 -10.65 3.85 -49.97
N GLY A 702 -11.18 5.02 -49.59
CA GLY A 702 -11.83 5.99 -50.50
C GLY A 702 -13.36 5.85 -50.54
N THR A 703 -14.04 6.92 -51.00
CA THR A 703 -15.51 7.03 -51.03
C THR A 703 -16.17 5.99 -51.92
N GLN A 704 -15.50 5.56 -52.98
CA GLN A 704 -16.02 4.52 -53.90
C GLN A 704 -16.10 3.15 -53.21
N PHE A 705 -15.09 2.82 -52.39
CA PHE A 705 -15.11 1.56 -51.59
C PHE A 705 -16.23 1.58 -50.55
N MET A 706 -16.51 2.72 -49.95
CA MET A 706 -17.58 2.88 -48.97
C MET A 706 -18.98 2.61 -49.56
N GLN A 707 -19.12 2.63 -50.87
CA GLN A 707 -20.39 2.40 -51.60
C GLN A 707 -20.48 0.98 -52.17
N VAL A 708 -19.44 0.14 -52.05
CA VAL A 708 -19.47 -1.25 -52.45
C VAL A 708 -20.38 -2.04 -51.52
N SER A 709 -21.29 -2.76 -52.04
CA SER A 709 -22.13 -3.71 -51.31
C SER A 709 -22.02 -5.11 -51.92
N GLY A 710 -22.27 -6.08 -51.12
CA GLY A 710 -22.24 -7.47 -51.58
C GLY A 710 -22.92 -8.38 -50.56
N THR A 711 -23.35 -9.56 -51.03
CA THR A 711 -23.94 -10.62 -50.22
C THR A 711 -23.43 -11.97 -50.69
N GLY A 712 -23.62 -13.00 -49.87
CA GLY A 712 -23.27 -14.35 -50.19
C GLY A 712 -22.07 -14.90 -49.44
N PRO A 713 -21.89 -16.23 -49.45
CA PRO A 713 -20.89 -16.86 -48.60
C PRO A 713 -19.46 -16.65 -49.14
N ALA A 714 -18.56 -16.38 -48.22
CA ALA A 714 -17.12 -16.29 -48.47
C ALA A 714 -16.28 -16.83 -47.32
N ASP A 715 -15.08 -17.26 -47.69
CA ASP A 715 -14.01 -17.60 -46.72
C ASP A 715 -12.91 -16.55 -46.79
N PHE A 716 -12.35 -16.27 -45.62
CA PHE A 716 -11.31 -15.25 -45.42
C PHE A 716 -10.10 -15.90 -44.73
N ASP A 717 -8.90 -15.63 -45.25
CA ASP A 717 -7.62 -15.99 -44.63
C ASP A 717 -6.80 -14.68 -44.48
N LEU A 718 -6.50 -14.33 -43.24
CA LEU A 718 -5.72 -13.15 -42.87
C LEU A 718 -4.35 -13.57 -42.34
N ARG A 719 -3.31 -12.94 -42.84
CA ARG A 719 -1.96 -12.89 -42.24
C ARG A 719 -1.58 -11.45 -42.05
N LEU A 720 -1.16 -11.10 -40.82
CA LEU A 720 -0.79 -9.75 -40.45
C LEU A 720 0.48 -9.79 -39.61
N GLU A 721 1.47 -9.05 -40.01
CA GLU A 721 2.64 -8.71 -39.21
C GLU A 721 2.61 -7.21 -38.94
N LEU A 722 2.65 -6.83 -37.64
CA LEU A 722 2.55 -5.44 -37.19
C LEU A 722 3.62 -5.14 -36.16
N VAL A 723 4.53 -4.21 -36.47
CA VAL A 723 5.45 -3.66 -35.48
C VAL A 723 4.72 -2.59 -34.69
N THR A 724 4.54 -2.83 -33.36
CA THR A 724 3.82 -1.88 -32.51
C THR A 724 4.63 -0.61 -32.29
N GLY A 725 4.00 0.53 -32.61
CA GLY A 725 4.63 1.86 -32.51
C GLY A 725 5.13 2.44 -33.82
N ASP A 726 5.21 1.63 -34.89
CA ASP A 726 5.48 2.11 -36.25
C ASP A 726 4.34 1.72 -37.19
N ALA A 727 3.44 2.65 -37.44
CA ALA A 727 2.31 2.43 -38.35
C ALA A 727 2.71 2.24 -39.82
N ALA A 728 3.94 2.54 -40.19
CA ALA A 728 4.50 2.34 -41.53
C ALA A 728 5.04 0.91 -41.73
N SER A 729 5.48 0.26 -40.67
CA SER A 729 6.03 -1.09 -40.69
C SER A 729 4.92 -2.12 -40.44
N ARG A 730 4.12 -2.39 -41.46
CA ARG A 730 3.07 -3.41 -41.45
C ARG A 730 3.09 -4.20 -42.73
N ASP A 731 2.96 -5.51 -42.59
CA ASP A 731 2.74 -6.40 -43.72
C ASP A 731 1.46 -7.22 -43.48
N TYR A 732 0.54 -7.20 -44.46
CA TYR A 732 -0.68 -7.96 -44.35
C TYR A 732 -1.12 -8.55 -45.68
N THR A 733 -1.63 -9.77 -45.59
CA THR A 733 -2.26 -10.48 -46.71
C THR A 733 -3.66 -10.92 -46.31
N VAL A 734 -4.66 -10.54 -47.10
CA VAL A 734 -6.04 -11.00 -46.94
C VAL A 734 -6.42 -11.77 -48.21
N ARG A 735 -6.67 -13.04 -48.05
CA ARG A 735 -7.20 -13.90 -49.13
C ARG A 735 -8.71 -14.14 -48.92
N THR A 736 -9.51 -13.77 -49.86
CA THR A 736 -10.99 -13.91 -49.84
C THR A 736 -11.41 -14.88 -50.93
N THR A 737 -12.01 -15.97 -50.57
CA THR A 737 -12.57 -16.96 -51.51
C THR A 737 -14.08 -16.81 -51.56
N LEU A 738 -14.57 -16.31 -52.64
CA LEU A 738 -16.02 -16.13 -52.95
C LEU A 738 -16.62 -17.48 -53.45
N ARG A 739 -17.75 -17.88 -52.93
CA ARG A 739 -18.38 -19.16 -53.25
C ARG A 739 -19.69 -19.05 -54.06
N SER A 740 -20.26 -17.96 -54.21
CA SER A 740 -21.42 -17.57 -54.99
C SER A 740 -21.92 -16.22 -54.52
N ALA A 741 -21.02 -15.23 -54.52
CA ALA A 741 -21.33 -13.88 -54.03
C ALA A 741 -22.11 -13.08 -55.07
N THR A 742 -22.90 -12.13 -54.58
CA THR A 742 -23.46 -11.06 -55.36
C THR A 742 -22.74 -9.77 -54.98
N LEU A 743 -22.13 -9.09 -55.93
CA LEU A 743 -21.37 -7.84 -55.73
C LEU A 743 -22.07 -6.71 -56.50
N ALA A 744 -22.33 -5.62 -55.82
CA ALA A 744 -22.89 -4.42 -56.39
C ALA A 744 -21.94 -3.25 -56.27
N LEU A 745 -21.57 -2.67 -57.38
CA LEU A 745 -20.79 -1.46 -57.45
C LEU A 745 -21.74 -0.33 -57.90
N PRO A 746 -21.80 0.82 -57.17
CA PRO A 746 -22.74 1.89 -57.53
C PRO A 746 -22.53 2.47 -58.96
N ALA A 747 -21.31 2.39 -59.47
CA ALA A 747 -20.98 2.77 -60.84
C ALA A 747 -21.57 1.80 -61.90
N LEU A 748 -21.89 0.58 -61.51
CA LEU A 748 -22.52 -0.43 -62.36
C LEU A 748 -23.97 -0.58 -61.94
N ARG A 749 -24.92 -0.27 -62.88
CA ARG A 749 -26.36 -0.39 -62.59
C ARG A 749 -26.88 -1.80 -62.54
N ALA A 750 -26.00 -2.78 -62.72
CA ALA A 750 -26.29 -4.18 -62.63
C ALA A 750 -25.33 -4.88 -61.66
N PRO A 751 -25.83 -5.67 -60.70
CA PRO A 751 -24.96 -6.46 -59.80
C PRO A 751 -24.32 -7.63 -60.55
N ALA A 752 -23.10 -7.99 -60.18
CA ALA A 752 -22.50 -9.24 -60.57
C ALA A 752 -22.98 -10.33 -59.60
N THR A 753 -23.59 -11.40 -60.13
CA THR A 753 -24.22 -12.48 -59.36
C THR A 753 -23.47 -13.80 -59.52
N GLY A 754 -23.57 -14.68 -58.53
CA GLY A 754 -22.92 -15.99 -58.60
C GLY A 754 -21.38 -15.90 -58.66
N VAL A 755 -20.79 -14.85 -58.14
CA VAL A 755 -19.36 -14.64 -58.25
C VAL A 755 -18.60 -15.67 -57.43
N THR A 756 -17.63 -16.34 -58.06
CA THR A 756 -16.75 -17.33 -57.49
C THR A 756 -15.29 -16.98 -57.85
N GLY A 757 -14.38 -17.41 -57.01
CA GLY A 757 -12.95 -17.18 -57.21
C GLY A 757 -12.26 -16.63 -55.95
N THR A 758 -10.98 -16.45 -56.05
CA THR A 758 -10.14 -15.94 -54.94
C THR A 758 -9.59 -14.58 -55.26
N LEU A 759 -9.82 -13.64 -54.34
CA LEU A 759 -9.25 -12.29 -54.32
C LEU A 759 -8.20 -12.26 -53.20
N GLU A 760 -7.00 -11.78 -53.52
CA GLU A 760 -5.91 -11.56 -52.58
C GLU A 760 -5.54 -10.11 -52.54
N VAL A 761 -5.42 -9.60 -51.29
CA VAL A 761 -4.97 -8.24 -51.02
C VAL A 761 -3.69 -8.36 -50.20
N HIS A 762 -2.56 -7.98 -50.80
CA HIS A 762 -1.28 -7.87 -50.08
C HIS A 762 -0.91 -6.37 -49.96
N ASN A 763 -0.97 -5.85 -48.74
CA ASN A 763 -0.83 -4.44 -48.43
C ASN A 763 -1.90 -3.61 -49.23
N LEU A 764 -1.49 -2.93 -50.28
CA LEU A 764 -2.37 -2.17 -51.19
C LEU A 764 -2.51 -2.81 -52.57
N GLU A 765 -1.83 -3.94 -52.80
CA GLU A 765 -1.87 -4.67 -54.04
C GLU A 765 -3.03 -5.66 -54.03
N VAL A 766 -3.87 -5.59 -55.04
CA VAL A 766 -5.06 -6.44 -55.19
C VAL A 766 -4.85 -7.36 -56.38
N SER A 767 -5.02 -8.63 -56.18
CA SER A 767 -4.91 -9.65 -57.25
C SER A 767 -6.04 -10.68 -57.21
N ALA A 768 -6.43 -11.16 -58.38
CA ALA A 768 -7.32 -12.32 -58.54
C ALA A 768 -7.07 -12.92 -59.94
N ASP A 769 -6.78 -14.20 -60.00
CA ASP A 769 -6.48 -14.84 -61.28
C ASP A 769 -7.72 -14.99 -62.16
N ALA A 770 -8.82 -15.41 -61.57
CA ALA A 770 -10.08 -15.56 -62.31
C ALA A 770 -11.28 -15.44 -61.37
N LEU A 771 -11.98 -14.34 -61.39
CA LEU A 771 -13.31 -14.20 -60.80
C LEU A 771 -14.34 -14.55 -61.89
N ARG A 772 -15.21 -15.50 -61.62
CA ARG A 772 -16.24 -15.93 -62.54
C ARG A 772 -17.62 -15.70 -61.98
N GLY A 773 -18.58 -15.30 -62.81
CA GLY A 773 -19.91 -15.03 -62.36
C GLY A 773 -20.80 -14.66 -63.52
N SER A 774 -21.88 -14.00 -63.26
CA SER A 774 -22.83 -13.50 -64.26
C SER A 774 -23.06 -12.01 -64.07
N ILE A 775 -22.96 -11.24 -65.14
CA ILE A 775 -23.30 -9.79 -65.22
C ILE A 775 -24.04 -9.52 -66.52
N LEU A 776 -25.01 -8.62 -66.53
CA LEU A 776 -25.78 -8.28 -67.75
C LEU A 776 -26.39 -9.55 -68.39
N ASP A 777 -26.96 -10.46 -67.63
CA ASP A 777 -27.57 -11.74 -68.00
C ASP A 777 -26.63 -12.71 -68.73
N GLY A 778 -25.30 -12.54 -68.60
CA GLY A 778 -24.32 -13.39 -69.21
C GLY A 778 -23.12 -13.68 -68.34
N PRO A 779 -22.38 -14.78 -68.61
CA PRO A 779 -21.20 -15.14 -67.87
C PRO A 779 -20.04 -14.14 -68.11
N PHE A 780 -19.20 -14.02 -67.08
CA PHE A 780 -17.95 -13.28 -67.19
C PHE A 780 -16.79 -14.01 -66.46
N GLU A 781 -15.59 -13.69 -66.91
CA GLU A 781 -14.32 -14.00 -66.24
C GLU A 781 -13.49 -12.74 -66.13
N LEU A 782 -13.03 -12.39 -64.93
CA LEU A 782 -12.28 -11.18 -64.58
C LEU A 782 -11.00 -11.56 -63.87
N SER A 783 -9.88 -11.05 -64.37
CA SER A 783 -8.57 -11.07 -63.67
C SER A 783 -8.27 -9.71 -63.10
N VAL A 784 -7.67 -9.68 -61.91
CA VAL A 784 -7.18 -8.48 -61.23
C VAL A 784 -5.70 -8.67 -60.95
N ARG A 785 -4.89 -7.68 -61.32
CA ARG A 785 -3.42 -7.74 -61.10
C ARG A 785 -2.90 -6.38 -60.61
N PRO A 786 -1.85 -6.40 -59.76
CA PRO A 786 -1.15 -5.15 -59.40
C PRO A 786 -0.62 -4.47 -60.65
N GLY A 787 -0.80 -3.12 -60.75
CA GLY A 787 -0.25 -2.32 -61.83
C GLY A 787 1.10 -1.69 -61.44
N PRO A 788 1.76 -1.03 -62.39
CA PRO A 788 3.04 -0.40 -62.13
C PRO A 788 2.86 0.79 -61.16
N LEU A 789 3.80 0.93 -60.24
CA LEU A 789 3.89 2.02 -59.28
C LEU A 789 4.90 3.07 -59.80
N SER A 790 4.67 4.35 -59.44
CA SER A 790 5.58 5.47 -59.75
C SER A 790 5.70 6.39 -58.52
N ARG A 791 6.46 7.48 -58.62
CA ARG A 791 6.52 8.51 -57.59
C ARG A 791 5.16 9.17 -57.32
N GLU A 792 4.28 9.23 -58.31
CA GLU A 792 2.97 9.84 -58.25
C GLU A 792 1.86 8.80 -58.02
N VAL A 793 2.05 7.56 -58.46
CA VAL A 793 1.07 6.46 -58.32
C VAL A 793 1.49 5.56 -57.15
N THR A 794 0.78 5.68 -56.04
CA THR A 794 1.07 4.95 -54.78
C THR A 794 0.36 3.60 -54.72
N ALA A 795 -0.66 3.34 -55.55
CA ALA A 795 -1.27 2.05 -55.75
C ALA A 795 -1.89 1.98 -57.14
N SER A 796 -1.78 0.82 -57.82
CA SER A 796 -2.32 0.62 -59.17
C SER A 796 -2.91 -0.79 -59.27
N VAL A 797 -4.12 -0.87 -59.86
CA VAL A 797 -4.83 -2.14 -60.10
C VAL A 797 -5.18 -2.20 -61.57
N LEU A 798 -4.77 -3.26 -62.23
CA LEU A 798 -5.14 -3.61 -63.63
C LEU A 798 -6.23 -4.64 -63.61
N LEU A 799 -7.27 -4.42 -64.39
CA LEU A 799 -8.40 -5.35 -64.59
C LEU A 799 -8.40 -5.81 -66.04
N SER A 800 -8.45 -7.13 -66.24
CA SER A 800 -8.72 -7.67 -67.55
C SER A 800 -9.84 -8.67 -67.49
N GLY A 801 -10.84 -8.52 -68.33
CA GLY A 801 -12.00 -9.37 -68.26
C GLY A 801 -12.58 -9.68 -69.64
N ARG A 802 -13.34 -10.75 -69.71
CA ARG A 802 -14.13 -11.16 -70.86
C ARG A 802 -15.46 -11.72 -70.42
N GLY A 803 -16.43 -11.61 -71.22
CA GLY A 803 -17.73 -12.11 -70.89
C GLY A 803 -18.74 -11.95 -72.04
N ARG A 804 -19.98 -12.32 -71.74
CA ARG A 804 -21.11 -12.16 -72.66
C ARG A 804 -22.17 -11.28 -72.01
N ALA A 805 -22.71 -10.29 -72.68
CA ALA A 805 -23.84 -9.50 -72.23
C ALA A 805 -25.09 -9.98 -72.90
N GLY A 806 -26.13 -10.29 -72.13
CA GLY A 806 -27.45 -10.66 -72.70
C GLY A 806 -28.23 -9.42 -73.17
N GLY A 807 -29.02 -9.62 -74.22
CA GLY A 807 -29.82 -8.52 -74.78
C GLY A 807 -30.84 -7.93 -73.83
N ALA A 808 -31.34 -8.67 -72.84
CA ALA A 808 -32.29 -8.18 -71.86
C ALA A 808 -31.64 -7.33 -70.74
N GLY A 809 -30.38 -7.61 -70.41
CA GLY A 809 -29.62 -6.86 -69.37
C GLY A 809 -29.10 -5.52 -69.82
N LEU A 810 -28.66 -5.40 -71.05
CA LEU A 810 -28.03 -4.19 -71.61
C LEU A 810 -28.92 -2.95 -71.58
N PRO A 811 -30.21 -2.95 -72.04
CA PRO A 811 -31.05 -1.79 -72.01
C PRO A 811 -31.23 -1.18 -70.62
N ARG A 812 -31.40 -2.04 -69.59
CA ARG A 812 -31.52 -1.62 -68.18
C ARG A 812 -30.24 -0.98 -67.68
N PHE A 813 -29.10 -1.57 -68.06
CA PHE A 813 -27.78 -1.05 -67.67
C PHE A 813 -27.50 0.33 -68.22
N ILE A 814 -27.76 0.55 -69.51
CA ILE A 814 -27.50 1.84 -70.16
C ILE A 814 -28.66 2.82 -70.03
N GLY A 815 -29.77 2.41 -69.41
CA GLY A 815 -30.94 3.28 -69.16
C GLY A 815 -31.67 3.65 -70.42
N LEU A 816 -31.78 2.76 -71.38
CA LEU A 816 -32.60 2.92 -72.62
C LEU A 816 -34.07 2.78 -72.30
N PRO A 817 -34.95 3.48 -73.10
CA PRO A 817 -36.39 3.30 -72.99
C PRO A 817 -36.80 1.86 -73.30
N ASP A 818 -37.84 1.36 -72.68
CA ASP A 818 -38.38 -0.02 -72.89
C ASP A 818 -38.83 -0.29 -74.33
N SER A 819 -39.03 0.80 -75.14
CA SER A 819 -39.32 0.72 -76.57
C SER A 819 -38.15 0.09 -77.35
N ILE A 820 -36.92 0.24 -76.93
CA ILE A 820 -35.77 -0.33 -77.59
C ILE A 820 -35.53 -1.78 -77.07
N ARG A 821 -35.88 -2.75 -77.86
CA ARG A 821 -35.74 -4.14 -77.58
C ARG A 821 -34.36 -4.66 -78.03
N MET A 822 -33.66 -5.34 -77.16
CA MET A 822 -32.42 -6.06 -77.48
C MET A 822 -32.61 -7.51 -77.21
N THR A 823 -32.24 -8.39 -78.18
CA THR A 823 -32.32 -9.84 -78.03
C THR A 823 -30.97 -10.49 -78.38
N GLY A 824 -30.77 -11.71 -77.95
CA GLY A 824 -29.49 -12.42 -78.11
C GLY A 824 -28.46 -12.00 -77.09
N GLY A 825 -27.22 -11.90 -77.51
CA GLY A 825 -26.13 -11.47 -76.57
C GLY A 825 -24.81 -11.34 -77.33
N ALA A 826 -23.94 -10.41 -76.84
CA ALA A 826 -22.67 -10.13 -77.47
C ALA A 826 -21.51 -10.44 -76.46
N GLU A 827 -20.41 -10.93 -77.01
CA GLU A 827 -19.18 -11.06 -76.27
C GLU A 827 -18.49 -9.69 -76.06
N TRP A 828 -17.85 -9.50 -74.92
CA TRP A 828 -17.13 -8.29 -74.61
C TRP A 828 -15.77 -8.60 -73.96
N GLN A 829 -14.80 -7.68 -74.12
CA GLN A 829 -13.52 -7.67 -73.40
C GLN A 829 -13.42 -6.36 -72.64
N LEU A 830 -12.90 -6.41 -71.44
CA LEU A 830 -12.65 -5.29 -70.51
C LEU A 830 -11.18 -5.15 -70.21
N ASP A 831 -10.64 -3.96 -70.42
CA ASP A 831 -9.36 -3.56 -69.86
C ASP A 831 -9.60 -2.36 -68.95
N GLY A 832 -9.15 -2.50 -67.66
CA GLY A 832 -9.39 -1.53 -66.62
C GLY A 832 -8.10 -1.15 -65.92
N ARG A 833 -8.04 0.13 -65.50
CA ARG A 833 -6.97 0.63 -64.67
C ARG A 833 -7.52 1.54 -63.58
N LEU A 834 -7.16 1.26 -62.33
CA LEU A 834 -7.45 2.11 -61.18
C LEU A 834 -6.10 2.55 -60.60
N GLU A 835 -5.91 3.83 -60.39
CA GLU A 835 -4.66 4.41 -59.89
C GLU A 835 -4.92 5.27 -58.68
N ARG A 836 -4.04 5.31 -57.71
CA ARG A 836 -4.09 6.17 -56.54
C ARG A 836 -2.86 7.06 -56.53
N HIS A 837 -3.07 8.38 -56.46
CA HIS A 837 -1.97 9.36 -56.50
C HIS A 837 -1.59 9.91 -55.11
N GLY A 838 -2.43 9.72 -54.07
CA GLY A 838 -2.18 10.16 -52.73
C GLY A 838 -3.07 9.49 -51.68
N ALA A 839 -2.72 9.56 -50.40
CA ALA A 839 -3.57 9.08 -49.33
C ALA A 839 -4.81 9.95 -49.18
N GLY A 840 -6.03 9.36 -49.30
CA GLY A 840 -7.31 10.07 -49.18
C GLY A 840 -7.83 10.68 -50.49
N GLU A 841 -7.07 10.59 -51.58
CA GLU A 841 -7.57 11.01 -52.89
C GLU A 841 -8.47 9.92 -53.53
N PRO A 842 -9.51 10.28 -54.29
CA PRO A 842 -10.29 9.34 -55.06
C PRO A 842 -9.42 8.67 -56.12
N TRP A 843 -9.70 7.37 -56.36
CA TRP A 843 -8.99 6.59 -57.37
C TRP A 843 -9.50 6.99 -58.76
N PRO A 844 -8.64 7.57 -59.63
CA PRO A 844 -8.98 7.68 -61.04
C PRO A 844 -9.20 6.29 -61.63
N VAL A 845 -10.30 6.17 -62.36
CA VAL A 845 -10.70 4.88 -62.97
C VAL A 845 -10.78 5.05 -64.49
N ARG A 846 -10.19 4.13 -65.22
CA ARG A 846 -10.35 4.05 -66.66
C ARG A 846 -10.73 2.61 -67.02
N PHE A 847 -11.93 2.44 -67.58
CA PHE A 847 -12.38 1.16 -68.12
C PHE A 847 -12.54 1.32 -69.66
N GLU A 848 -12.05 0.35 -70.36
CA GLU A 848 -12.23 0.20 -71.79
C GLU A 848 -12.92 -1.14 -72.06
N VAL A 849 -14.10 -1.10 -72.64
CA VAL A 849 -14.87 -2.26 -73.06
C VAL A 849 -14.90 -2.31 -74.56
N THR A 850 -14.52 -3.45 -75.15
CA THR A 850 -14.57 -3.72 -76.59
C THR A 850 -15.47 -4.90 -76.90
N SER A 851 -16.20 -4.78 -77.99
CA SER A 851 -17.12 -5.81 -78.46
C SER A 851 -17.33 -5.63 -79.96
N ASP A 852 -17.53 -6.70 -80.67
CA ASP A 852 -18.01 -6.64 -82.09
C ASP A 852 -19.56 -6.65 -82.22
N LEU A 853 -20.25 -6.75 -81.04
CA LEU A 853 -21.69 -6.89 -80.86
C LEU A 853 -22.33 -7.97 -81.71
N ARG A 854 -21.59 -8.98 -82.25
CA ARG A 854 -22.12 -10.12 -82.98
C ARG A 854 -22.97 -10.98 -82.08
N GLY A 855 -24.13 -11.41 -82.51
CA GLY A 855 -25.09 -12.17 -81.73
C GLY A 855 -26.13 -11.32 -80.98
N LEU A 856 -25.91 -9.95 -80.91
CA LEU A 856 -26.86 -9.04 -80.29
C LEU A 856 -27.72 -8.41 -81.44
N GLU A 857 -29.03 -8.54 -81.34
CA GLU A 857 -29.98 -7.84 -82.19
C GLU A 857 -30.52 -6.60 -81.47
N VAL A 858 -30.60 -5.47 -82.12
CA VAL A 858 -31.16 -4.20 -81.62
C VAL A 858 -32.32 -3.81 -82.48
N ALA A 859 -33.52 -3.92 -81.91
CA ALA A 859 -34.75 -3.46 -82.52
C ALA A 859 -34.93 -1.97 -82.14
N ALA A 860 -34.41 -1.08 -82.95
CA ALA A 860 -34.51 0.39 -82.84
C ALA A 860 -34.62 1.00 -84.22
N PRO A 861 -35.07 2.22 -84.35
CA PRO A 861 -35.06 2.97 -85.65
C PRO A 861 -33.62 3.11 -86.21
N ARG A 862 -33.46 3.15 -87.44
CA ARG A 862 -32.17 3.47 -88.13
C ARG A 862 -31.63 4.77 -87.65
N PRO A 863 -30.31 4.94 -87.39
CA PRO A 863 -29.18 4.08 -87.71
C PRO A 863 -28.86 3.08 -86.54
N PHE A 864 -29.67 3.02 -85.50
CA PHE A 864 -29.41 2.24 -84.30
C PHE A 864 -29.80 0.78 -84.48
N ALA A 865 -30.68 0.46 -85.40
CA ALA A 865 -31.02 -0.95 -85.70
C ALA A 865 -29.80 -1.75 -86.07
N LYS A 866 -29.76 -3.02 -85.51
CA LYS A 866 -28.65 -3.97 -85.72
C LYS A 866 -29.18 -5.39 -85.80
N ARG A 867 -28.84 -6.16 -86.83
CA ARG A 867 -29.16 -7.58 -86.91
C ARG A 867 -28.18 -8.41 -86.09
N ALA A 868 -28.60 -9.50 -85.55
CA ALA A 868 -27.75 -10.40 -84.73
C ALA A 868 -26.49 -10.87 -85.52
N THR A 869 -26.53 -11.14 -86.77
CA THR A 869 -25.42 -11.56 -87.63
C THR A 869 -24.40 -10.47 -87.97
N GLU A 870 -24.82 -9.22 -87.84
CA GLU A 870 -23.98 -8.07 -88.15
C GLU A 870 -22.91 -7.84 -87.11
N ALA A 871 -21.64 -7.69 -87.51
CA ALA A 871 -20.59 -7.28 -86.65
C ALA A 871 -20.50 -5.77 -86.61
N ARG A 872 -20.56 -5.18 -85.39
CA ARG A 872 -20.40 -3.70 -85.30
C ARG A 872 -19.35 -3.44 -84.23
N PRO A 873 -18.07 -3.26 -84.62
CA PRO A 873 -17.00 -3.00 -83.64
C PRO A 873 -17.34 -1.80 -82.78
N THR A 874 -17.38 -2.03 -81.47
CA THR A 874 -17.78 -1.05 -80.43
C THR A 874 -16.72 -1.01 -79.36
N ARG A 875 -16.34 0.21 -79.06
CA ARG A 875 -15.40 0.53 -77.99
C ARG A 875 -16.04 1.57 -77.07
N VAL A 876 -16.12 1.24 -75.78
CA VAL A 876 -16.62 2.16 -74.76
C VAL A 876 -15.50 2.44 -73.78
N VAL A 877 -15.12 3.72 -73.59
CA VAL A 877 -14.13 4.14 -72.59
C VAL A 877 -14.81 4.95 -71.52
N LEU A 878 -14.82 4.48 -70.30
CA LEU A 878 -15.25 5.20 -69.11
C LEU A 878 -14.03 5.75 -68.38
N ALA A 879 -13.92 7.05 -68.24
CA ALA A 879 -12.88 7.73 -67.46
C ALA A 879 -13.48 8.53 -66.32
N ILE A 880 -13.12 8.19 -65.11
CA ILE A 880 -13.49 8.90 -63.89
C ILE A 880 -12.21 9.51 -63.32
N ALA A 881 -11.91 10.75 -63.70
CA ALA A 881 -10.63 11.39 -63.36
C ALA A 881 -10.64 12.12 -61.99
N ARG A 882 -11.79 12.68 -61.58
CA ARG A 882 -12.03 13.42 -60.32
C ARG A 882 -13.52 13.37 -59.97
N PRO A 883 -13.89 13.55 -58.70
CA PRO A 883 -15.28 13.67 -58.30
C PRO A 883 -15.94 14.81 -59.11
N GLY A 884 -16.97 14.47 -59.88
CA GLY A 884 -17.71 15.44 -60.69
C GLY A 884 -17.33 15.56 -62.18
N ARG A 885 -16.28 14.86 -62.63
CA ARG A 885 -15.94 14.80 -64.09
C ARG A 885 -15.83 13.36 -64.54
N ASN A 886 -16.92 12.80 -64.96
CA ASN A 886 -17.00 11.46 -65.50
C ASN A 886 -17.22 11.57 -67.00
N GLU A 887 -16.33 10.99 -67.80
CA GLU A 887 -16.41 11.00 -69.27
C GLU A 887 -16.68 9.60 -69.80
N VAL A 888 -17.64 9.46 -70.67
CA VAL A 888 -17.91 8.22 -71.37
C VAL A 888 -17.73 8.52 -72.91
N ARG A 889 -16.80 7.75 -73.48
CA ARG A 889 -16.58 7.76 -74.93
C ARG A 889 -17.09 6.45 -75.51
N ILE A 890 -17.90 6.55 -76.55
CA ILE A 890 -18.43 5.40 -77.24
C ILE A 890 -18.07 5.60 -78.76
N ASP A 891 -17.38 4.60 -79.27
CA ASP A 891 -17.09 4.46 -80.70
C ASP A 891 -17.77 3.17 -81.20
N SER A 892 -18.78 3.25 -82.11
CA SER A 892 -19.55 2.04 -82.51
C SER A 892 -19.86 2.17 -84.03
N GLY A 893 -19.11 1.45 -84.83
CA GLY A 893 -19.13 1.59 -86.25
C GLY A 893 -18.81 3.01 -86.66
N ALA A 894 -19.72 3.69 -87.38
CA ALA A 894 -19.61 5.11 -87.73
C ALA A 894 -20.09 6.08 -86.66
N ALA A 895 -20.75 5.55 -85.62
CA ALA A 895 -21.25 6.36 -84.51
C ALA A 895 -20.18 6.64 -83.52
N ARG A 896 -20.02 7.90 -83.10
CA ARG A 896 -19.14 8.28 -81.97
C ARG A 896 -19.92 9.12 -80.98
N ALA A 897 -19.77 8.91 -79.73
CA ALA A 897 -20.32 9.75 -78.65
C ALA A 897 -19.26 10.08 -77.63
N LEU A 898 -19.29 11.30 -77.10
CA LEU A 898 -18.48 11.73 -75.99
C LEU A 898 -19.38 12.49 -75.02
N LEU A 899 -19.56 11.92 -73.85
CA LEU A 899 -20.52 12.32 -72.82
C LEU A 899 -19.79 12.71 -71.54
N ALA A 900 -20.03 13.87 -70.97
CA ALA A 900 -19.53 14.31 -69.68
C ALA A 900 -20.69 14.42 -68.71
N PHE A 901 -20.49 13.74 -67.59
CA PHE A 901 -21.46 13.63 -66.52
C PHE A 901 -20.97 14.34 -65.26
N ALA A 902 -21.86 15.10 -64.61
CA ALA A 902 -21.67 15.63 -63.26
C ALA A 902 -22.29 14.68 -62.23
N ALA A 903 -21.60 14.50 -61.10
CA ALA A 903 -22.16 13.77 -59.95
C ALA A 903 -23.15 14.67 -59.21
N ARG A 904 -24.34 14.17 -58.91
CA ARG A 904 -25.33 14.79 -58.02
C ARG A 904 -25.41 14.09 -56.69
N ASP A 905 -26.04 14.77 -55.71
CA ASP A 905 -26.27 14.17 -54.38
C ASP A 905 -26.92 12.77 -54.50
N GLY A 906 -26.41 11.82 -53.73
CA GLY A 906 -26.83 10.40 -53.77
C GLY A 906 -26.14 9.56 -54.86
N GLY A 907 -25.04 10.01 -55.46
CA GLY A 907 -24.22 9.21 -56.39
C GLY A 907 -24.82 9.06 -57.79
N ARG A 908 -25.89 9.83 -58.15
CA ARG A 908 -26.49 9.81 -59.47
C ARG A 908 -25.70 10.72 -60.42
N TRP A 909 -25.48 10.21 -61.67
CA TRP A 909 -24.85 10.96 -62.73
C TRP A 909 -25.91 11.67 -63.58
N SER A 910 -25.71 12.92 -63.83
CA SER A 910 -26.51 13.67 -64.78
C SER A 910 -25.63 14.12 -65.96
N LEU A 911 -26.15 13.97 -67.20
CA LEU A 911 -25.46 14.46 -68.36
C LEU A 911 -25.37 15.99 -68.28
N GLU A 912 -24.14 16.50 -68.31
CA GLU A 912 -23.86 17.92 -68.30
C GLU A 912 -23.73 18.42 -69.76
N ARG A 913 -22.86 17.73 -70.50
CA ARG A 913 -22.56 18.05 -71.90
C ARG A 913 -22.30 16.74 -72.66
N GLY A 914 -22.71 16.71 -73.94
CA GLY A 914 -22.46 15.58 -74.79
C GLY A 914 -22.47 15.91 -76.24
N ALA A 915 -21.69 15.18 -76.98
CA ALA A 915 -21.74 15.19 -78.43
C ALA A 915 -21.95 13.78 -78.94
N ALA A 916 -22.73 13.60 -80.03
CA ALA A 916 -22.86 12.34 -80.78
C ALA A 916 -22.73 12.68 -82.29
N ARG A 917 -21.91 11.88 -83.01
CA ARG A 917 -21.70 12.01 -84.45
C ARG A 917 -21.87 10.65 -85.10
N PHE A 918 -22.44 10.73 -86.31
CA PHE A 918 -22.74 9.53 -87.12
C PHE A 918 -22.00 9.42 -88.43
N ASP A 919 -21.00 10.31 -88.67
CA ASP A 919 -20.19 10.41 -89.84
C ASP A 919 -18.79 9.86 -89.76
N GLY A 920 -18.47 9.21 -88.65
CA GLY A 920 -17.16 8.65 -88.38
C GLY A 920 -16.01 9.62 -88.04
N GLN A 921 -16.30 10.92 -88.09
CA GLN A 921 -15.29 11.96 -87.80
C GLN A 921 -14.94 12.12 -86.33
N PRO A 922 -13.77 12.63 -85.94
CA PRO A 922 -13.41 12.91 -84.55
C PRO A 922 -14.46 13.78 -83.84
N ILE A 923 -14.64 13.50 -82.53
CA ILE A 923 -15.64 14.12 -81.72
C ILE A 923 -14.94 14.85 -80.50
N SER A 924 -15.48 16.03 -80.16
CA SER A 924 -15.09 16.84 -79.03
C SER A 924 -16.31 17.26 -78.20
N LEU A 925 -16.10 17.49 -76.89
CA LEU A 925 -17.18 17.96 -75.99
C LEU A 925 -17.61 19.37 -76.40
N PRO A 926 -18.94 19.65 -76.55
CA PRO A 926 -19.46 20.95 -76.85
C PRO A 926 -19.22 21.93 -75.70
N SER A 927 -19.09 23.20 -75.99
CA SER A 927 -18.95 24.23 -74.92
C SER A 927 -20.26 24.50 -74.19
N ARG A 928 -21.40 24.17 -74.79
CA ARG A 928 -22.76 24.39 -74.24
C ARG A 928 -23.27 23.14 -73.56
N PRO A 929 -24.08 23.28 -72.45
CA PRO A 929 -24.78 22.15 -71.85
C PRO A 929 -25.74 21.44 -72.79
N GLY A 930 -25.99 20.15 -72.56
CA GLY A 930 -26.91 19.33 -73.35
C GLY A 930 -26.22 18.38 -74.31
N LEU A 931 -26.97 17.55 -75.01
CA LEU A 931 -26.53 16.62 -76.04
C LEU A 931 -26.62 17.24 -77.41
N HIS A 932 -25.50 17.39 -78.09
CA HIS A 932 -25.39 17.88 -79.45
C HIS A 932 -25.22 16.65 -80.37
N VAL A 933 -26.18 16.49 -81.29
CA VAL A 933 -26.16 15.41 -82.30
C VAL A 933 -25.86 16.00 -83.66
N THR A 934 -24.86 15.46 -84.32
CA THR A 934 -24.44 15.91 -85.68
C THR A 934 -24.09 14.70 -86.55
N GLY A 935 -24.09 14.84 -87.83
CA GLY A 935 -23.70 13.77 -88.77
C GLY A 935 -24.64 13.71 -89.97
N ASP A 936 -24.22 12.87 -90.91
CA ASP A 936 -24.98 12.61 -92.15
C ASP A 936 -25.79 11.37 -92.01
N TRP A 937 -27.13 11.48 -92.12
CA TRP A 937 -28.05 10.38 -92.16
C TRP A 937 -28.60 10.23 -93.56
N PRO A 938 -28.28 9.15 -94.32
CA PRO A 938 -28.71 8.99 -95.67
C PRO A 938 -30.25 8.88 -95.81
N GLU A 939 -30.90 8.38 -94.75
CA GLU A 939 -32.35 8.18 -94.74
C GLU A 939 -32.83 8.38 -93.28
N PHE A 940 -33.80 9.18 -92.99
CA PHE A 940 -34.46 9.42 -91.69
C PHE A 940 -35.97 9.12 -91.90
N ASP A 941 -36.41 7.98 -91.39
CA ASP A 941 -37.83 7.57 -91.39
C ASP A 941 -38.49 8.10 -90.11
N LEU A 942 -39.29 9.13 -90.19
CA LEU A 942 -39.97 9.76 -89.08
C LEU A 942 -40.98 8.76 -88.42
N GLY A 943 -41.58 7.84 -89.26
CA GLY A 943 -42.52 6.81 -88.74
C GLY A 943 -41.87 5.74 -87.82
N GLU A 944 -40.62 5.39 -88.11
CA GLU A 944 -39.83 4.52 -87.18
C GLU A 944 -39.46 5.20 -85.88
N TRP A 945 -39.41 6.56 -85.84
CA TRP A 945 -39.04 7.34 -84.65
C TRP A 945 -40.24 7.79 -83.80
N LEU A 946 -41.43 7.88 -84.39
CA LEU A 946 -42.67 8.14 -83.69
C LEU A 946 -43.31 6.81 -83.18
#